data_bfa125d82013e8c47f5ab930dbacaffb
#
_entry.id   bfa125d82013e8c47f5ab930dbacaffb
#
_cell.length_a   1.000
_cell.length_b   1.000
_cell.length_c   1.000
_cell.angle_alpha   90.00
_cell.angle_beta   90.00
_cell.angle_gamma   90.00
#
_symmetry.space_group_name_H-M   'P 1'
#
loop_
_entity.id
_entity.type
_entity.pdbx_description
1 polymer ?
#
loop_
_entity_poly.entity_id
_entity_poly.type
_entity_poly.pdbx_seq_one_letter_code
_entity_poly.pdbx_strand_id
1 'polypeptide(L)'
;MAEEFSKAVDDGLRLSKRLYFGKDRSVSPPKPPPAMHKSVAGRAYLPTSPMVYAVISDPTIVDNPDIPSYQPHVHGRCDPPALIPLPMNRVDLEVDCFMYTAFIRVTGSWRVHCVKSSRSCGCRIAIPMGEQGSILGVEVEISGKSFYTKLVESKDDKVPHGEGGFLNVKPHIFTLTTPPIDGGVNLTVKMSWSQKLLYQNGELSLDVPFTFPEFVVPPGKKYLKKEKIQLNVNSGLGTEILFKGASHLLKEMQSQDGKLGFKYEGDVVDWSKTDFHFSYAVSSSQIRGAVISQSPSKDDVDQREIFSVYLLPGNQRSRKGFRRNIVIVVDISGSMQGKPLEDTKKALLEALLKLDPEDSFCIIAFNGQTYTSSTSLKSATKEAIDSAIEWIGINFIAGGDTNILRPLNMAIDMLSNSNGSLPIIFLVTDGAVEDERQICDVIKKRLASDNALSPRIYTFGIGNGSFCNHYFLRMLATIGRGQHDAAYDIEFIQRRIQKLFARASSVILTNITIETLDDLDDVEVFPCHIPDLSFESPLSVSGRFRGKLPESFKVKGFSADMSTFVINMKLQDAKDIPLHRVCAKEEIELLTAQAWLSENKQLEDKVAKMSVHTGAVSEYTRMVICQKEEVVQKASKKSQGKKKDIETLKMILPHSLCVGFGNVTATSDNLFPGTEEPKLPEAAEIFIKATSNCCGSMCNNCCCLAFIKCCSHVNPQCANVLTQLFTGLACVGCLGCCAELCCGRGNGGS
;
A
#
# COMPACT_ATOMS: atom_id res chain seq x y z
N MET A 1 -0.80 -6.65 -15.22
CA MET A 1 0.43 -7.05 -14.48
C MET A 1 0.22 -8.20 -13.50
N ALA A 2 -0.75 -8.22 -12.57
CA ALA A 2 -0.95 -9.38 -11.68
C ALA A 2 -1.40 -10.64 -12.43
N GLU A 3 -2.31 -10.52 -13.39
CA GLU A 3 -2.72 -11.62 -14.28
C GLU A 3 -1.58 -12.06 -15.19
N GLU A 4 -0.80 -11.13 -15.72
CA GLU A 4 0.38 -11.43 -16.53
C GLU A 4 1.46 -12.15 -15.71
N PHE A 5 1.68 -11.71 -14.44
CA PHE A 5 2.58 -12.40 -13.53
C PHE A 5 2.11 -13.84 -13.28
N SER A 6 0.83 -14.03 -12.96
CA SER A 6 0.24 -15.34 -12.74
C SER A 6 0.34 -16.23 -13.99
N LYS A 7 0.07 -15.67 -15.17
CA LYS A 7 0.25 -16.37 -16.46
C LYS A 7 1.70 -16.74 -16.71
N ALA A 8 2.64 -15.82 -16.47
CA ALA A 8 4.07 -16.08 -16.64
C ALA A 8 4.56 -17.20 -15.71
N VAL A 9 4.02 -17.32 -14.49
CA VAL A 9 4.31 -18.43 -13.57
C VAL A 9 3.70 -19.74 -14.07
N ASP A 10 2.46 -19.75 -14.58
CA ASP A 10 1.86 -20.96 -15.19
C ASP A 10 2.67 -21.46 -16.37
N ASP A 11 3.09 -20.56 -17.26
CA ASP A 11 3.96 -20.90 -18.39
C ASP A 11 5.33 -21.44 -17.90
N GLY A 12 5.90 -20.86 -16.85
CA GLY A 12 7.12 -21.33 -16.20
C GLY A 12 6.97 -22.74 -15.60
N LEU A 13 5.86 -23.02 -14.93
CA LEU A 13 5.56 -24.35 -14.39
C LEU A 13 5.36 -25.40 -15.50
N ARG A 14 4.80 -25.01 -16.65
CA ARG A 14 4.71 -25.89 -17.84
C ARG A 14 6.10 -26.20 -18.41
N LEU A 15 6.98 -25.19 -18.50
CA LEU A 15 8.37 -25.37 -18.94
C LEU A 15 9.17 -26.25 -17.97
N SER A 16 8.94 -26.12 -16.67
CA SER A 16 9.65 -26.91 -15.65
C SER A 16 9.40 -28.42 -15.76
N LYS A 17 8.30 -28.87 -16.38
CA LYS A 17 8.01 -30.28 -16.65
C LYS A 17 9.04 -30.94 -17.58
N ARG A 18 9.81 -30.15 -18.31
CA ARG A 18 10.88 -30.60 -19.21
C ARG A 18 12.18 -30.92 -18.49
N LEU A 19 12.33 -30.52 -17.24
CA LEU A 19 13.56 -30.75 -16.48
C LEU A 19 13.74 -32.26 -16.23
N TYR A 20 14.90 -32.73 -16.62
CA TYR A 20 15.28 -34.13 -16.38
C TYR A 20 16.03 -34.25 -15.05
N PHE A 21 15.55 -35.10 -14.17
CA PHE A 21 16.12 -35.33 -12.84
C PHE A 21 16.83 -36.70 -12.71
N GLY A 22 17.10 -37.38 -13.83
CA GLY A 22 17.71 -38.69 -13.83
C GLY A 22 16.72 -39.84 -13.58
N LYS A 23 17.27 -41.06 -13.39
CA LYS A 23 16.47 -42.28 -13.14
C LYS A 23 16.01 -42.42 -11.68
N ASP A 24 16.44 -41.55 -10.80
CA ASP A 24 16.04 -41.59 -9.39
C ASP A 24 14.56 -41.14 -9.26
N ARG A 25 13.69 -42.10 -8.98
CA ARG A 25 12.25 -41.87 -8.82
C ARG A 25 11.92 -41.02 -7.56
N SER A 26 12.90 -40.83 -6.67
CA SER A 26 12.73 -39.94 -5.50
C SER A 26 12.79 -38.46 -5.88
N VAL A 27 13.30 -38.13 -7.07
CA VAL A 27 13.42 -36.77 -7.60
C VAL A 27 12.28 -36.56 -8.60
N SER A 28 11.27 -35.84 -8.20
CA SER A 28 10.14 -35.46 -9.05
C SER A 28 10.20 -33.95 -9.35
N PRO A 29 9.82 -33.52 -10.55
CA PRO A 29 9.61 -32.09 -10.78
C PRO A 29 8.54 -31.56 -9.82
N PRO A 30 8.59 -30.29 -9.44
CA PRO A 30 7.59 -29.66 -8.59
C PRO A 30 6.18 -29.93 -9.14
N LYS A 31 5.29 -30.45 -8.32
CA LYS A 31 3.90 -30.66 -8.74
C LYS A 31 3.22 -29.29 -8.91
N PRO A 32 2.56 -29.04 -10.05
CA PRO A 32 1.72 -27.87 -10.15
C PRO A 32 0.62 -27.96 -9.06
N PRO A 33 0.19 -26.82 -8.50
CA PRO A 33 -0.92 -26.81 -7.56
C PRO A 33 -2.14 -27.47 -8.20
N PRO A 34 -3.02 -28.14 -7.41
CA PRO A 34 -4.25 -28.71 -7.91
C PRO A 34 -5.05 -27.62 -8.62
N ALA A 35 -5.61 -27.97 -9.79
CA ALA A 35 -6.41 -27.04 -10.59
C ALA A 35 -7.56 -26.50 -9.73
N MET A 36 -7.46 -25.29 -9.26
CA MET A 36 -8.55 -24.58 -8.60
C MET A 36 -9.62 -24.26 -9.65
N HIS A 37 -10.89 -24.35 -9.24
CA HIS A 37 -12.04 -24.12 -10.11
C HIS A 37 -11.87 -22.86 -10.99
N LYS A 38 -12.30 -22.96 -12.25
CA LYS A 38 -12.10 -22.00 -13.34
C LYS A 38 -12.51 -20.54 -13.05
N SER A 39 -13.20 -20.25 -11.95
CA SER A 39 -13.60 -18.89 -11.54
C SER A 39 -12.50 -18.06 -10.87
N VAL A 40 -11.32 -18.63 -10.57
CA VAL A 40 -10.20 -17.96 -9.85
C VAL A 40 -8.90 -17.98 -10.67
N ALA A 41 -8.96 -18.21 -11.97
CA ALA A 41 -7.82 -18.48 -12.84
C ALA A 41 -6.73 -17.37 -12.84
N GLY A 42 -7.06 -16.12 -12.53
CA GLY A 42 -6.09 -15.01 -12.49
C GLY A 42 -5.27 -14.87 -11.21
N ARG A 43 -5.56 -15.64 -10.14
CA ARG A 43 -4.92 -15.50 -8.81
C ARG A 43 -4.10 -16.70 -8.36
N ALA A 44 -4.18 -17.80 -9.07
CA ALA A 44 -3.65 -19.10 -8.63
C ALA A 44 -2.13 -19.13 -8.39
N TYR A 45 -1.37 -18.19 -8.97
CA TYR A 45 0.09 -18.20 -8.94
C TYR A 45 0.74 -16.90 -8.42
N LEU A 46 -0.01 -16.06 -7.71
CA LEU A 46 0.59 -14.92 -7.02
C LEU A 46 1.43 -15.41 -5.82
N PRO A 47 2.54 -14.72 -5.50
CA PRO A 47 3.41 -15.13 -4.41
C PRO A 47 2.68 -14.99 -3.06
N THR A 48 2.66 -16.07 -2.28
CA THR A 48 2.10 -16.14 -0.92
C THR A 48 3.19 -16.08 0.16
N SER A 49 4.44 -16.03 -0.24
CA SER A 49 5.63 -15.88 0.59
C SER A 49 6.73 -15.22 -0.24
N PRO A 50 7.83 -14.75 0.35
CA PRO A 50 9.00 -14.32 -0.41
C PRO A 50 9.54 -15.43 -1.30
N MET A 51 9.58 -15.20 -2.62
CA MET A 51 9.92 -16.21 -3.63
C MET A 51 10.88 -15.64 -4.67
N VAL A 52 11.62 -16.54 -5.33
CA VAL A 52 12.51 -16.21 -6.44
C VAL A 52 12.16 -17.08 -7.65
N TYR A 53 12.14 -16.45 -8.82
CA TYR A 53 11.78 -17.08 -10.10
C TYR A 53 12.90 -16.86 -11.12
N ALA A 54 13.24 -17.87 -11.89
CA ALA A 54 14.07 -17.69 -13.09
C ALA A 54 13.23 -17.07 -14.20
N VAL A 55 13.75 -16.01 -14.83
CA VAL A 55 13.11 -15.29 -15.94
C VAL A 55 13.55 -15.91 -17.26
N ILE A 56 12.63 -16.54 -17.97
CA ILE A 56 12.92 -17.32 -19.19
C ILE A 56 12.25 -16.65 -20.38
N SER A 57 13.05 -15.94 -21.18
CA SER A 57 12.62 -15.42 -22.50
C SER A 57 12.87 -16.40 -23.63
N ASP A 58 13.92 -17.23 -23.49
CA ASP A 58 14.31 -18.27 -24.46
C ASP A 58 14.14 -19.67 -23.83
N PRO A 59 13.12 -20.46 -24.22
CA PRO A 59 12.89 -21.78 -23.65
C PRO A 59 13.99 -22.80 -23.94
N THR A 60 14.93 -22.51 -24.87
CA THR A 60 16.03 -23.41 -25.21
C THR A 60 17.10 -23.51 -24.13
N ILE A 61 17.16 -22.53 -23.22
CA ILE A 61 18.10 -22.53 -22.08
C ILE A 61 17.63 -23.43 -20.93
N VAL A 62 16.34 -23.84 -20.94
CA VAL A 62 15.73 -24.58 -19.84
C VAL A 62 16.22 -26.04 -19.87
N ASP A 63 17.01 -26.38 -18.86
CA ASP A 63 17.50 -27.75 -18.62
C ASP A 63 18.06 -27.84 -17.18
N ASN A 64 18.25 -29.08 -16.70
CA ASN A 64 18.91 -29.31 -15.43
C ASN A 64 20.43 -29.04 -15.58
N PRO A 65 21.01 -28.10 -14.78
CA PRO A 65 22.45 -27.79 -14.88
C PRO A 65 23.36 -28.95 -14.50
N ASP A 66 22.89 -29.87 -13.65
CA ASP A 66 23.69 -31.02 -13.13
C ASP A 66 23.58 -32.27 -14.02
N ILE A 67 22.45 -32.44 -14.72
CA ILE A 67 22.15 -33.61 -15.54
C ILE A 67 21.59 -33.12 -16.88
N PRO A 68 22.43 -32.68 -17.81
CA PRO A 68 21.99 -32.22 -19.12
C PRO A 68 21.16 -33.27 -19.85
N SER A 69 20.04 -32.87 -20.41
CA SER A 69 19.19 -33.77 -21.21
C SER A 69 19.30 -33.46 -22.69
N TYR A 70 19.22 -34.52 -23.51
CA TYR A 70 19.16 -34.39 -24.98
C TYR A 70 17.71 -34.19 -25.42
N GLN A 71 17.03 -33.16 -24.87
CA GLN A 71 15.67 -32.89 -25.28
C GLN A 71 15.59 -32.19 -26.64
N PRO A 72 14.51 -32.42 -27.42
CA PRO A 72 14.33 -31.75 -28.70
C PRO A 72 14.26 -30.23 -28.48
N HIS A 73 14.90 -29.50 -29.40
CA HIS A 73 14.87 -28.03 -29.34
C HIS A 73 13.42 -27.50 -29.36
N VAL A 74 13.14 -26.58 -28.48
CA VAL A 74 11.90 -25.79 -28.53
C VAL A 74 12.22 -24.49 -29.26
N HIS A 75 11.50 -24.25 -30.33
CA HIS A 75 11.59 -23.00 -31.06
C HIS A 75 10.59 -21.96 -30.50
N GLY A 76 10.97 -20.72 -30.49
CA GLY A 76 10.12 -19.59 -30.08
C GLY A 76 10.70 -18.79 -28.92
N ARG A 77 10.05 -17.67 -28.62
CA ARG A 77 10.32 -16.84 -27.44
C ARG A 77 9.10 -16.86 -26.54
N CYS A 78 9.32 -16.76 -25.24
CA CYS A 78 8.25 -16.50 -24.27
C CYS A 78 8.04 -14.99 -24.19
N ASP A 79 6.83 -14.52 -24.52
CA ASP A 79 6.43 -13.12 -24.42
C ASP A 79 5.01 -13.04 -23.81
N PRO A 80 4.87 -12.56 -22.58
CA PRO A 80 5.93 -12.16 -21.66
C PRO A 80 6.84 -13.32 -21.24
N PRO A 81 8.06 -13.04 -20.68
CA PRO A 81 8.97 -14.06 -20.20
C PRO A 81 8.33 -14.99 -19.16
N ALA A 82 8.52 -16.30 -19.31
CA ALA A 82 8.02 -17.28 -18.36
C ALA A 82 8.81 -17.21 -17.02
N LEU A 83 8.13 -17.44 -15.90
CA LEU A 83 8.70 -17.39 -14.55
C LEU A 83 8.73 -18.79 -13.94
N ILE A 84 9.92 -19.41 -13.87
CA ILE A 84 10.09 -20.73 -13.24
C ILE A 84 10.44 -20.52 -11.76
N PRO A 85 9.58 -20.96 -10.82
CA PRO A 85 9.88 -20.86 -9.39
C PRO A 85 11.15 -21.66 -9.04
N LEU A 86 12.05 -21.02 -8.30
CA LEU A 86 13.27 -21.66 -7.85
C LEU A 86 13.07 -22.42 -6.53
N PRO A 87 13.67 -23.60 -6.35
CA PRO A 87 13.63 -24.31 -5.07
C PRO A 87 14.43 -23.56 -4.02
N MET A 88 13.87 -23.49 -2.82
CA MET A 88 14.47 -22.86 -1.65
C MET A 88 15.08 -23.91 -0.72
N ASN A 89 16.30 -23.68 -0.24
CA ASN A 89 17.02 -24.61 0.64
C ASN A 89 17.02 -24.19 2.10
N ARG A 90 16.87 -22.87 2.36
CA ARG A 90 16.86 -22.29 3.70
C ARG A 90 16.00 -21.04 3.71
N VAL A 91 15.31 -20.81 4.83
CA VAL A 91 14.62 -19.56 5.13
C VAL A 91 14.81 -19.19 6.58
N ASP A 92 15.19 -17.94 6.84
CA ASP A 92 15.28 -17.33 8.16
C ASP A 92 14.33 -16.12 8.16
N LEU A 93 13.37 -16.09 9.07
CA LEU A 93 12.46 -14.98 9.35
C LEU A 93 12.92 -14.29 10.63
N GLU A 94 13.30 -13.03 10.55
CA GLU A 94 13.63 -12.18 11.69
C GLU A 94 12.59 -11.06 11.78
N VAL A 95 12.00 -10.87 12.96
CA VAL A 95 10.98 -9.86 13.23
C VAL A 95 11.37 -9.08 14.48
N ASP A 96 11.51 -7.77 14.35
CA ASP A 96 11.72 -6.85 15.45
C ASP A 96 10.53 -5.91 15.56
N CYS A 97 9.72 -6.04 16.60
CA CYS A 97 8.59 -5.18 16.90
C CYS A 97 8.99 -4.11 17.89
N PHE A 98 8.91 -2.86 17.48
CA PHE A 98 9.14 -1.70 18.34
C PHE A 98 7.83 -0.90 18.43
N MET A 99 7.32 -0.78 19.66
CA MET A 99 6.02 -0.13 19.89
C MET A 99 4.91 -0.81 19.04
N TYR A 100 4.44 -0.17 17.97
CA TYR A 100 3.43 -0.71 17.06
C TYR A 100 3.92 -0.87 15.61
N THR A 101 5.24 -0.81 15.39
CA THR A 101 5.88 -1.02 14.10
C THR A 101 6.74 -2.27 14.13
N ALA A 102 6.53 -3.17 13.16
CA ALA A 102 7.36 -4.34 12.96
C ALA A 102 8.35 -4.10 11.81
N PHE A 103 9.61 -4.46 12.03
CA PHE A 103 10.65 -4.58 11.01
C PHE A 103 10.84 -6.05 10.71
N ILE A 104 10.56 -6.45 9.49
CA ILE A 104 10.60 -7.83 9.04
C ILE A 104 11.78 -8.00 8.10
N ARG A 105 12.55 -9.06 8.30
CA ARG A 105 13.64 -9.48 7.43
C ARG A 105 13.50 -10.96 7.12
N VAL A 106 13.45 -11.30 5.83
CA VAL A 106 13.49 -12.67 5.37
C VAL A 106 14.79 -12.90 4.62
N THR A 107 15.57 -13.88 5.06
CA THR A 107 16.79 -14.32 4.39
C THR A 107 16.56 -15.72 3.88
N GLY A 108 16.64 -15.91 2.55
CA GLY A 108 16.46 -17.21 1.93
C GLY A 108 17.63 -17.57 1.02
N SER A 109 17.77 -18.86 0.76
CA SER A 109 18.76 -19.39 -0.20
C SER A 109 18.07 -20.22 -1.27
N TRP A 110 18.27 -19.87 -2.52
CA TRP A 110 17.70 -20.50 -3.71
C TRP A 110 18.80 -20.99 -4.65
N ARG A 111 18.44 -21.87 -5.57
CA ARG A 111 19.35 -22.38 -6.60
C ARG A 111 18.74 -22.26 -7.98
N VAL A 112 19.50 -21.77 -8.96
CA VAL A 112 19.09 -21.72 -10.37
C VAL A 112 19.21 -23.12 -10.98
N HIS A 113 18.24 -23.99 -10.71
CA HIS A 113 18.25 -25.40 -11.09
C HIS A 113 17.65 -25.70 -12.48
N CYS A 114 17.07 -24.69 -13.12
CA CYS A 114 16.27 -24.85 -14.34
C CYS A 114 16.94 -24.29 -15.59
N VAL A 115 18.19 -23.86 -15.51
CA VAL A 115 18.96 -23.30 -16.63
C VAL A 115 20.25 -24.07 -16.79
N LYS A 116 20.64 -24.39 -18.06
CA LYS A 116 21.89 -25.03 -18.41
C LYS A 116 23.08 -24.31 -17.76
N SER A 117 24.07 -25.05 -17.27
CA SER A 117 25.28 -24.51 -16.64
C SER A 117 26.09 -23.56 -17.53
N SER A 118 25.95 -23.67 -18.86
CA SER A 118 26.59 -22.80 -19.86
C SER A 118 25.77 -21.59 -20.26
N ARG A 119 24.63 -21.35 -19.61
CA ARG A 119 23.70 -20.26 -19.89
C ARG A 119 23.32 -19.54 -18.61
N SER A 120 22.86 -18.30 -18.75
CA SER A 120 22.41 -17.45 -17.62
C SER A 120 20.99 -16.94 -17.85
N CYS A 121 20.31 -16.59 -16.77
CA CYS A 121 19.00 -15.93 -16.78
C CYS A 121 18.92 -14.87 -15.68
N GLY A 122 18.07 -13.88 -15.85
CA GLY A 122 17.67 -13.01 -14.73
C GLY A 122 16.86 -13.80 -13.70
N CYS A 123 16.91 -13.38 -12.44
CA CYS A 123 16.03 -13.92 -11.42
C CYS A 123 15.10 -12.82 -10.91
N ARG A 124 13.78 -13.08 -10.93
CA ARG A 124 12.77 -12.19 -10.38
C ARG A 124 12.48 -12.58 -8.94
N ILE A 125 12.78 -11.67 -8.02
CA ILE A 125 12.45 -11.77 -6.61
C ILE A 125 11.04 -11.18 -6.45
N ALA A 126 10.15 -11.85 -5.70
CA ALA A 126 8.82 -11.35 -5.38
C ALA A 126 8.63 -11.38 -3.86
N ILE A 127 8.22 -10.27 -3.30
CA ILE A 127 8.09 -10.03 -1.86
C ILE A 127 6.66 -9.59 -1.56
N PRO A 128 5.77 -10.51 -1.19
CA PRO A 128 4.48 -10.12 -0.62
C PRO A 128 4.71 -9.57 0.78
N MET A 129 4.10 -8.43 1.06
CA MET A 129 4.14 -7.76 2.37
C MET A 129 2.72 -7.68 2.93
N GLY A 130 2.55 -7.33 4.20
CA GLY A 130 1.24 -6.98 4.75
C GLY A 130 0.64 -5.76 4.06
N GLU A 131 -0.67 -5.54 4.21
CA GLU A 131 -1.44 -4.47 3.54
C GLU A 131 -0.80 -3.07 3.63
N GLN A 132 -0.05 -2.79 4.69
CA GLN A 132 0.65 -1.52 4.91
C GLN A 132 2.17 -1.70 4.94
N GLY A 133 2.66 -2.77 4.36
CA GLY A 133 4.08 -3.05 4.25
C GLY A 133 4.79 -2.00 3.39
N SER A 134 5.99 -1.60 3.82
CA SER A 134 6.85 -0.66 3.12
C SER A 134 8.22 -1.29 2.94
N ILE A 135 8.65 -1.46 1.69
CA ILE A 135 9.96 -2.03 1.39
C ILE A 135 11.08 -1.15 1.94
N LEU A 136 12.06 -1.74 2.59
CA LEU A 136 13.24 -1.06 3.10
C LEU A 136 14.50 -1.40 2.28
N GLY A 137 14.52 -2.57 1.65
CA GLY A 137 15.61 -2.95 0.78
C GLY A 137 15.69 -4.44 0.51
N VAL A 138 16.47 -4.76 -0.52
CA VAL A 138 16.79 -6.12 -0.95
C VAL A 138 18.30 -6.22 -1.17
N GLU A 139 18.91 -7.26 -0.60
CA GLU A 139 20.32 -7.60 -0.84
C GLU A 139 20.37 -8.99 -1.49
N VAL A 140 21.18 -9.13 -2.52
CA VAL A 140 21.36 -10.40 -3.25
C VAL A 140 22.84 -10.75 -3.32
N GLU A 141 23.21 -11.89 -2.79
CA GLU A 141 24.58 -12.43 -2.84
C GLU A 141 24.66 -13.58 -3.82
N ILE A 142 25.59 -13.49 -4.78
CA ILE A 142 25.77 -14.45 -5.87
C ILE A 142 27.26 -14.65 -6.10
N SER A 143 27.81 -15.84 -5.82
CA SER A 143 29.21 -16.19 -6.11
C SER A 143 30.24 -15.15 -5.69
N GLY A 144 30.06 -14.55 -4.47
CA GLY A 144 30.97 -13.53 -3.93
C GLY A 144 30.72 -12.11 -4.46
N LYS A 145 29.71 -11.89 -5.30
CA LYS A 145 29.23 -10.57 -5.69
C LYS A 145 27.99 -10.23 -4.87
N SER A 146 27.93 -9.00 -4.36
CA SER A 146 26.77 -8.50 -3.61
C SER A 146 26.09 -7.38 -4.37
N PHE A 147 24.79 -7.52 -4.57
CA PHE A 147 23.90 -6.51 -5.13
C PHE A 147 22.94 -6.06 -4.04
N TYR A 148 22.67 -4.77 -3.95
CA TYR A 148 21.74 -4.24 -2.96
C TYR A 148 20.95 -3.05 -3.51
N THR A 149 19.77 -2.86 -2.97
CA THR A 149 18.94 -1.70 -3.31
C THR A 149 19.29 -0.53 -2.40
N LYS A 150 19.24 0.69 -2.98
CA LYS A 150 19.49 1.94 -2.27
C LYS A 150 18.50 2.99 -2.76
N LEU A 151 18.03 3.85 -1.88
CA LEU A 151 17.25 5.03 -2.26
C LEU A 151 18.17 6.16 -2.70
N VAL A 152 17.75 6.86 -3.76
CA VAL A 152 18.41 8.07 -4.27
C VAL A 152 17.34 9.13 -4.52
N GLU A 153 17.74 10.41 -4.54
CA GLU A 153 16.81 11.50 -4.89
C GLU A 153 16.35 11.39 -6.34
N SER A 154 15.09 11.75 -6.61
CA SER A 154 14.45 11.59 -7.94
C SER A 154 15.10 12.40 -9.06
N LYS A 155 16.00 13.33 -8.76
CA LYS A 155 16.65 14.22 -9.74
C LYS A 155 17.72 13.55 -10.63
N ASP A 156 18.04 12.27 -10.37
CA ASP A 156 19.09 11.52 -11.11
C ASP A 156 18.54 10.80 -12.36
N ASP A 157 18.18 11.55 -13.40
CA ASP A 157 17.55 11.04 -14.64
C ASP A 157 18.49 10.28 -15.62
N LYS A 158 19.79 10.16 -15.29
CA LYS A 158 20.80 9.60 -16.21
C LYS A 158 21.08 8.09 -16.06
N VAL A 159 20.34 7.39 -15.23
CA VAL A 159 20.60 5.98 -14.93
C VAL A 159 19.63 5.08 -15.72
N PRO A 160 20.11 4.00 -16.36
CA PRO A 160 19.25 3.09 -17.12
C PRO A 160 18.17 2.45 -16.24
N HIS A 161 16.96 2.32 -16.77
CA HIS A 161 15.85 1.70 -16.06
C HIS A 161 16.04 0.18 -15.97
N GLY A 162 15.85 -0.36 -14.77
CA GLY A 162 15.82 -1.80 -14.50
C GLY A 162 14.37 -2.32 -14.42
N GLU A 163 14.22 -3.64 -14.41
CA GLU A 163 12.93 -4.27 -14.18
C GLU A 163 12.67 -4.47 -12.69
N GLY A 164 11.61 -3.86 -12.17
CA GLY A 164 11.19 -4.01 -10.78
C GLY A 164 10.14 -3.00 -10.38
N GLY A 165 9.66 -3.09 -9.15
CA GLY A 165 8.64 -2.21 -8.58
C GLY A 165 7.45 -2.99 -8.03
N PHE A 166 6.38 -2.28 -7.67
CA PHE A 166 5.16 -2.90 -7.16
C PHE A 166 4.25 -3.39 -8.29
N LEU A 167 3.51 -4.47 -8.06
CA LEU A 167 2.49 -4.91 -9.00
C LEU A 167 1.28 -3.95 -8.92
N ASN A 168 0.93 -3.27 -10.02
CA ASN A 168 -0.07 -2.20 -10.03
C ASN A 168 -1.43 -2.57 -9.40
N VAL A 169 -1.88 -3.82 -9.56
CA VAL A 169 -3.16 -4.30 -9.01
C VAL A 169 -2.99 -4.89 -7.60
N LYS A 170 -1.76 -5.20 -7.21
CA LYS A 170 -1.39 -5.78 -5.91
C LYS A 170 -0.21 -5.01 -5.33
N PRO A 171 -0.42 -3.77 -4.87
CA PRO A 171 0.65 -2.87 -4.44
C PRO A 171 1.38 -3.33 -3.17
N HIS A 172 0.92 -4.39 -2.53
CA HIS A 172 1.61 -5.05 -1.43
C HIS A 172 2.63 -6.11 -1.89
N ILE A 173 2.79 -6.33 -3.21
CA ILE A 173 3.77 -7.26 -3.78
C ILE A 173 4.85 -6.45 -4.49
N PHE A 174 6.05 -6.41 -3.91
CA PHE A 174 7.23 -5.82 -4.54
C PHE A 174 7.96 -6.86 -5.38
N THR A 175 8.42 -6.48 -6.57
CA THR A 175 9.22 -7.34 -7.45
C THR A 175 10.51 -6.65 -7.86
N LEU A 176 11.56 -7.45 -8.05
CA LEU A 176 12.88 -6.98 -8.46
C LEU A 176 13.53 -8.06 -9.33
N THR A 177 14.04 -7.69 -10.51
CA THR A 177 14.81 -8.60 -11.37
C THR A 177 16.31 -8.36 -11.19
N THR A 178 17.04 -9.42 -10.90
CA THR A 178 18.50 -9.37 -10.75
C THR A 178 19.19 -9.34 -12.10
N PRO A 179 20.46 -8.90 -12.16
CA PRO A 179 21.33 -9.20 -13.31
C PRO A 179 21.39 -10.70 -13.61
N PRO A 180 21.81 -11.10 -14.84
CA PRO A 180 21.87 -12.50 -15.23
C PRO A 180 22.74 -13.36 -14.30
N ILE A 181 22.22 -14.54 -13.93
CA ILE A 181 22.86 -15.53 -13.04
C ILE A 181 23.00 -16.84 -13.81
N ASP A 182 24.15 -17.48 -13.70
CA ASP A 182 24.45 -18.74 -14.40
C ASP A 182 23.64 -19.91 -13.83
N GLY A 183 23.31 -20.88 -14.70
CA GLY A 183 22.62 -22.09 -14.29
C GLY A 183 23.43 -22.91 -13.26
N GLY A 184 22.74 -23.43 -12.25
CA GLY A 184 23.35 -24.20 -11.17
C GLY A 184 23.91 -23.36 -9.99
N VAL A 185 23.96 -22.06 -10.12
CA VAL A 185 24.47 -21.16 -9.07
C VAL A 185 23.44 -21.01 -7.94
N ASN A 186 23.94 -20.92 -6.70
CA ASN A 186 23.15 -20.57 -5.54
C ASN A 186 23.15 -19.05 -5.35
N LEU A 187 22.00 -18.51 -4.94
CA LEU A 187 21.85 -17.12 -4.54
C LEU A 187 21.24 -17.04 -3.14
N THR A 188 21.76 -16.12 -2.33
CA THR A 188 21.16 -15.75 -1.05
C THR A 188 20.50 -14.39 -1.22
N VAL A 189 19.24 -14.28 -0.82
CA VAL A 189 18.49 -13.03 -0.89
C VAL A 189 18.03 -12.65 0.50
N LYS A 190 18.31 -11.41 0.90
CA LYS A 190 17.83 -10.80 2.12
C LYS A 190 16.84 -9.68 1.74
N MET A 191 15.63 -9.79 2.23
CA MET A 191 14.51 -8.89 1.94
C MET A 191 14.07 -8.26 3.23
N SER A 192 13.91 -6.94 3.24
CA SER A 192 13.54 -6.19 4.45
C SER A 192 12.42 -5.22 4.17
N TRP A 193 11.42 -5.19 5.05
CA TRP A 193 10.32 -4.23 5.01
C TRP A 193 9.85 -3.89 6.42
N SER A 194 9.07 -2.82 6.55
CA SER A 194 8.38 -2.46 7.78
C SER A 194 6.87 -2.51 7.58
N GLN A 195 6.11 -2.82 8.64
CA GLN A 195 4.65 -2.73 8.65
C GLN A 195 4.13 -2.39 10.04
N LYS A 196 2.94 -1.80 10.10
CA LYS A 196 2.27 -1.53 11.38
C LYS A 196 1.66 -2.80 11.95
N LEU A 197 1.72 -2.96 13.28
CA LEU A 197 0.97 -3.97 14.00
C LEU A 197 -0.53 -3.64 13.94
N LEU A 198 -1.36 -4.65 13.80
CA LEU A 198 -2.80 -4.51 13.87
C LEU A 198 -3.23 -4.48 15.34
N TYR A 199 -3.96 -3.43 15.71
CA TYR A 199 -4.58 -3.36 17.05
C TYR A 199 -6.06 -3.68 16.95
N GLN A 200 -6.52 -4.58 17.79
CA GLN A 200 -7.93 -4.94 17.89
C GLN A 200 -8.23 -5.48 19.30
N ASN A 201 -9.26 -4.95 19.95
CA ASN A 201 -9.72 -5.42 21.27
C ASN A 201 -8.62 -5.48 22.36
N GLY A 202 -7.64 -4.59 22.34
CA GLY A 202 -6.54 -4.59 23.32
C GLY A 202 -5.38 -5.51 22.97
N GLU A 203 -5.41 -6.14 21.80
CA GLU A 203 -4.39 -7.06 21.31
C GLU A 203 -3.68 -6.45 20.10
N LEU A 204 -2.36 -6.59 20.06
CA LEU A 204 -1.51 -6.24 18.93
C LEU A 204 -1.14 -7.52 18.20
N SER A 205 -1.35 -7.56 16.90
CA SER A 205 -1.05 -8.72 16.06
C SER A 205 -0.24 -8.36 14.83
N LEU A 206 0.50 -9.33 14.34
CA LEU A 206 1.33 -9.28 13.15
C LEU A 206 1.04 -10.49 12.28
N ASP A 207 0.76 -10.24 11.01
CA ASP A 207 0.66 -11.26 9.97
C ASP A 207 1.75 -11.02 8.93
N VAL A 208 2.57 -12.05 8.67
CA VAL A 208 3.63 -12.03 7.64
C VAL A 208 3.35 -13.14 6.63
N PRO A 209 3.26 -12.84 5.32
CA PRO A 209 3.12 -13.84 4.29
C PRO A 209 4.28 -14.85 4.32
N PHE A 210 3.99 -16.08 4.72
CA PHE A 210 4.99 -17.14 4.96
C PHE A 210 4.50 -18.52 4.52
N THR A 211 3.48 -18.57 3.68
CA THR A 211 2.90 -19.79 3.11
C THR A 211 3.64 -20.17 1.84
N PHE A 212 4.47 -21.22 1.91
CA PHE A 212 5.29 -21.67 0.77
C PHE A 212 4.54 -22.71 -0.07
N PRO A 213 4.36 -22.45 -1.38
CA PRO A 213 3.72 -23.42 -2.28
C PRO A 213 4.62 -24.66 -2.51
N GLU A 214 4.00 -25.80 -2.82
CA GLU A 214 4.71 -27.08 -3.02
C GLU A 214 5.76 -27.04 -4.15
N PHE A 215 5.60 -26.16 -5.13
CA PHE A 215 6.52 -26.05 -6.26
C PHE A 215 7.86 -25.35 -5.94
N VAL A 216 8.03 -24.77 -4.75
CA VAL A 216 9.33 -24.23 -4.28
C VAL A 216 10.11 -25.24 -3.44
N VAL A 217 9.59 -26.45 -3.28
CA VAL A 217 10.27 -27.52 -2.56
C VAL A 217 11.42 -28.07 -3.42
N PRO A 218 12.66 -28.19 -2.87
CA PRO A 218 13.76 -28.79 -3.60
C PRO A 218 13.43 -30.21 -4.06
N PRO A 219 13.82 -30.60 -5.29
CA PRO A 219 13.62 -31.96 -5.77
C PRO A 219 14.45 -32.94 -4.93
N GLY A 220 13.78 -33.98 -4.38
CA GLY A 220 14.39 -35.05 -3.58
C GLY A 220 13.96 -35.07 -2.11
N LYS A 221 13.50 -36.21 -1.66
CA LYS A 221 13.00 -36.41 -0.27
C LYS A 221 14.09 -36.34 0.81
N LYS A 222 15.38 -36.40 0.44
CA LYS A 222 16.51 -36.50 1.37
C LYS A 222 17.11 -35.16 1.81
N TYR A 223 16.69 -34.01 1.23
CA TYR A 223 17.23 -32.72 1.62
C TYR A 223 16.43 -32.15 2.79
N LEU A 224 17.06 -32.11 3.96
CA LEU A 224 16.54 -31.37 5.10
C LEU A 224 16.56 -29.88 4.79
N LYS A 225 15.43 -29.23 4.95
CA LYS A 225 15.24 -27.79 4.76
C LYS A 225 15.40 -27.12 6.11
N LYS A 226 16.12 -26.02 6.15
CA LYS A 226 16.31 -25.25 7.40
C LYS A 226 15.36 -24.08 7.45
N GLU A 227 14.52 -24.07 8.48
CA GLU A 227 13.63 -22.97 8.79
C GLU A 227 13.97 -22.40 10.16
N LYS A 228 14.14 -21.08 10.21
CA LYS A 228 14.43 -20.34 11.46
C LYS A 228 13.49 -19.15 11.55
N ILE A 229 12.95 -18.94 12.75
CA ILE A 229 12.14 -17.76 13.09
C ILE A 229 12.73 -17.16 14.37
N GLN A 230 12.97 -15.86 14.35
CA GLN A 230 13.39 -15.08 15.50
C GLN A 230 12.48 -13.86 15.61
N LEU A 231 11.90 -13.67 16.78
CA LEU A 231 11.00 -12.57 17.07
C LEU A 231 11.42 -11.87 18.35
N ASN A 232 11.54 -10.56 18.27
CA ASN A 232 11.78 -9.68 19.40
C ASN A 232 10.66 -8.63 19.46
N VAL A 233 10.16 -8.37 20.66
CA VAL A 233 9.15 -7.32 20.91
C VAL A 233 9.69 -6.39 21.98
N ASN A 234 9.62 -5.09 21.73
CA ASN A 234 9.84 -4.04 22.72
C ASN A 234 8.67 -3.04 22.61
N SER A 235 7.77 -3.11 23.58
CA SER A 235 6.56 -2.28 23.59
C SER A 235 6.83 -0.80 23.88
N GLY A 236 8.01 -0.46 24.39
CA GLY A 236 8.35 0.89 24.85
C GLY A 236 7.62 1.35 26.11
N LEU A 237 6.80 0.48 26.72
CA LEU A 237 5.94 0.85 27.87
C LEU A 237 6.52 0.47 29.22
N GLY A 238 7.55 -0.38 29.27
CA GLY A 238 8.12 -0.89 30.51
C GLY A 238 7.11 -1.64 31.39
N THR A 239 6.08 -2.23 30.78
CA THR A 239 5.01 -2.96 31.47
C THR A 239 4.93 -4.38 30.96
N GLU A 240 4.32 -5.27 31.77
CA GLU A 240 4.13 -6.66 31.39
C GLU A 240 3.38 -6.80 30.06
N ILE A 241 3.94 -7.63 29.19
CA ILE A 241 3.34 -8.02 27.91
C ILE A 241 2.86 -9.46 28.06
N LEU A 242 1.60 -9.69 27.69
CA LEU A 242 1.00 -11.02 27.68
C LEU A 242 1.07 -11.61 26.27
N PHE A 243 1.85 -12.65 26.09
CA PHE A 243 1.80 -13.46 24.87
C PHE A 243 0.40 -14.07 24.71
N LYS A 244 -0.20 -13.96 23.51
CA LYS A 244 -1.54 -14.47 23.19
C LYS A 244 -1.49 -15.68 22.28
N GLY A 245 -0.66 -15.64 21.24
CA GLY A 245 -0.55 -16.76 20.33
C GLY A 245 0.45 -16.55 19.20
N ALA A 246 0.85 -17.66 18.61
CA ALA A 246 1.64 -17.69 17.39
C ALA A 246 1.22 -18.88 16.53
N SER A 247 1.35 -18.75 15.21
CA SER A 247 1.09 -19.84 14.25
C SER A 247 2.14 -20.94 14.29
N HIS A 248 3.35 -20.63 14.79
CA HIS A 248 4.50 -21.52 14.85
C HIS A 248 4.88 -21.84 16.28
N LEU A 249 5.51 -22.99 16.50
CA LEU A 249 5.97 -23.44 17.82
C LEU A 249 7.22 -22.67 18.25
N LEU A 250 7.02 -21.46 18.78
CA LEU A 250 8.08 -20.59 19.24
C LEU A 250 8.51 -20.96 20.67
N LYS A 251 9.82 -21.00 20.91
CA LYS A 251 10.40 -21.13 22.24
C LYS A 251 10.68 -19.74 22.79
N GLU A 252 10.16 -19.44 23.96
CA GLU A 252 10.48 -18.20 24.67
C GLU A 252 11.95 -18.19 25.11
N MET A 253 12.63 -17.12 24.78
CA MET A 253 14.05 -16.91 25.11
C MET A 253 14.23 -15.80 26.14
N GLN A 254 13.34 -14.82 26.14
CA GLN A 254 13.38 -13.66 27.02
C GLN A 254 11.97 -13.20 27.32
N SER A 255 11.70 -12.92 28.59
CA SER A 255 10.50 -12.23 29.08
C SER A 255 10.93 -11.27 30.18
N GLN A 256 10.82 -9.98 29.90
CA GLN A 256 11.13 -8.89 30.83
C GLN A 256 10.06 -7.81 30.66
N ASP A 257 9.98 -6.89 31.60
CA ASP A 257 9.02 -5.79 31.53
C ASP A 257 9.13 -5.03 30.19
N GLY A 258 8.06 -5.10 29.40
CA GLY A 258 7.97 -4.47 28.10
C GLY A 258 8.69 -5.17 26.94
N LYS A 259 9.37 -6.32 27.19
CA LYS A 259 10.14 -7.03 26.17
C LYS A 259 9.83 -8.53 26.16
N LEU A 260 9.66 -9.08 24.94
CA LEU A 260 9.54 -10.52 24.70
C LEU A 260 10.52 -10.94 23.59
N GLY A 261 11.09 -12.12 23.74
CA GLY A 261 11.96 -12.72 22.74
C GLY A 261 11.61 -14.18 22.50
N PHE A 262 11.48 -14.57 21.23
CA PHE A 262 11.14 -15.93 20.82
C PHE A 262 12.07 -16.43 19.72
N LYS A 263 12.29 -17.73 19.70
CA LYS A 263 13.07 -18.41 18.67
C LYS A 263 12.44 -19.75 18.28
N TYR A 264 12.47 -20.04 16.98
CA TYR A 264 12.28 -21.38 16.42
C TYR A 264 13.43 -21.66 15.47
N GLU A 265 13.97 -22.87 15.48
CA GLU A 265 14.98 -23.32 14.54
C GLU A 265 14.85 -24.84 14.41
N GLY A 266 14.73 -25.33 13.19
CA GLY A 266 14.59 -26.74 12.95
C GLY A 266 14.85 -27.14 11.50
N ASP A 267 15.17 -28.43 11.34
CA ASP A 267 15.14 -29.09 10.05
C ASP A 267 13.71 -29.53 9.77
N VAL A 268 13.12 -29.08 8.65
CA VAL A 268 11.74 -29.37 8.28
C VAL A 268 11.66 -30.27 7.07
N VAL A 269 10.64 -31.10 7.02
CA VAL A 269 10.34 -31.94 5.85
C VAL A 269 9.63 -31.12 4.78
N ASP A 270 8.69 -30.31 5.19
CA ASP A 270 7.93 -29.37 4.37
C ASP A 270 8.05 -27.96 4.89
N TRP A 271 8.05 -26.97 3.99
CA TRP A 271 7.98 -25.57 4.37
C TRP A 271 6.65 -25.24 5.04
N SER A 272 6.63 -24.14 5.81
CA SER A 272 5.41 -23.65 6.45
C SER A 272 4.27 -23.49 5.44
N LYS A 273 3.10 -24.04 5.81
CA LYS A 273 1.85 -24.00 5.02
C LYS A 273 0.87 -22.97 5.53
N THR A 274 1.28 -22.17 6.49
CA THR A 274 0.50 -21.08 7.10
C THR A 274 1.35 -19.83 7.20
N ASP A 275 0.73 -18.68 7.06
CA ASP A 275 1.40 -17.41 7.29
C ASP A 275 1.90 -17.31 8.73
N PHE A 276 2.97 -16.58 8.93
CA PHE A 276 3.45 -16.31 10.28
C PHE A 276 2.52 -15.32 10.95
N HIS A 277 1.80 -15.80 11.96
CA HIS A 277 0.97 -14.98 12.83
C HIS A 277 1.58 -14.92 14.24
N PHE A 278 1.56 -13.75 14.84
CA PHE A 278 1.96 -13.53 16.22
C PHE A 278 1.08 -12.47 16.86
N SER A 279 0.68 -12.69 18.11
CA SER A 279 -0.12 -11.71 18.85
C SER A 279 0.25 -11.60 20.32
N TYR A 280 0.09 -10.41 20.86
CA TYR A 280 0.31 -10.10 22.27
C TYR A 280 -0.61 -8.96 22.72
N ALA A 281 -0.84 -8.88 24.04
CA ALA A 281 -1.57 -7.81 24.66
C ALA A 281 -0.73 -7.11 25.73
N VAL A 282 -0.95 -5.81 25.85
CA VAL A 282 -0.43 -5.05 26.99
C VAL A 282 -1.52 -5.02 28.07
N SER A 283 -1.23 -5.63 29.23
CA SER A 283 -2.19 -5.69 30.32
C SER A 283 -2.42 -4.30 30.93
N SER A 284 -3.56 -3.69 30.65
CA SER A 284 -3.96 -2.42 31.29
C SER A 284 -5.46 -2.23 31.29
N SER A 285 -6.03 -1.92 32.46
CA SER A 285 -7.43 -1.51 32.57
C SER A 285 -7.65 -0.04 32.23
N GLN A 286 -6.62 0.81 32.35
CA GLN A 286 -6.69 2.25 32.14
C GLN A 286 -5.90 2.68 30.89
N ILE A 287 -6.15 3.93 30.43
CA ILE A 287 -5.31 4.54 29.40
C ILE A 287 -3.88 4.61 29.92
N ARG A 288 -2.94 4.07 29.16
CA ARG A 288 -1.51 4.15 29.46
C ARG A 288 -0.76 4.87 28.35
N GLY A 289 0.31 5.54 28.74
CA GLY A 289 1.18 6.20 27.80
C GLY A 289 2.65 6.04 28.15
N ALA A 290 3.49 6.16 27.16
CA ALA A 290 4.92 6.30 27.27
C ALA A 290 5.40 7.50 26.47
N VAL A 291 6.44 8.15 26.96
CA VAL A 291 7.20 9.16 26.24
C VAL A 291 8.62 8.65 26.10
N ILE A 292 9.09 8.57 24.90
CA ILE A 292 10.41 8.06 24.58
C ILE A 292 11.15 9.13 23.81
N SER A 293 12.41 9.40 24.14
CA SER A 293 13.25 10.34 23.39
C SER A 293 14.55 9.68 22.92
N GLN A 294 15.08 10.20 21.82
CA GLN A 294 16.33 9.75 21.23
C GLN A 294 17.09 10.95 20.65
N SER A 295 18.37 11.02 20.96
CA SER A 295 19.28 11.99 20.32
C SER A 295 19.52 11.60 18.85
N PRO A 296 19.61 12.58 17.93
CA PRO A 296 19.88 12.32 16.53
C PRO A 296 21.25 11.67 16.33
N SER A 297 21.38 10.85 15.29
CA SER A 297 22.68 10.36 14.87
C SER A 297 23.50 11.48 14.20
N LYS A 298 24.83 11.34 14.13
CA LYS A 298 25.69 12.33 13.47
C LYS A 298 25.36 12.53 11.99
N ASP A 299 24.79 11.52 11.37
CA ASP A 299 24.44 11.51 9.93
C ASP A 299 22.96 11.87 9.69
N ASP A 300 22.19 12.18 10.75
CA ASP A 300 20.79 12.57 10.61
C ASP A 300 20.71 13.95 9.91
N VAL A 301 19.76 14.07 9.01
CA VAL A 301 19.47 15.29 8.25
C VAL A 301 18.97 16.40 9.18
N ASP A 302 18.24 16.05 10.23
CA ASP A 302 17.69 16.95 11.23
C ASP A 302 18.36 16.66 12.58
N GLN A 303 19.19 17.56 13.04
CA GLN A 303 19.98 17.43 14.27
C GLN A 303 19.21 17.78 15.54
N ARG A 304 17.87 17.91 15.46
CA ARG A 304 17.00 18.06 16.63
C ARG A 304 16.76 16.72 17.31
N GLU A 305 16.55 16.75 18.62
CA GLU A 305 16.11 15.59 19.40
C GLU A 305 14.77 15.06 18.87
N ILE A 306 14.59 13.74 18.91
CA ILE A 306 13.36 13.06 18.51
C ILE A 306 12.61 12.63 19.76
N PHE A 307 11.30 12.84 19.80
CA PHE A 307 10.44 12.24 20.81
C PHE A 307 9.28 11.48 20.16
N SER A 308 8.74 10.51 20.89
CA SER A 308 7.50 9.85 20.55
C SER A 308 6.64 9.68 21.81
N VAL A 309 5.41 10.15 21.71
CA VAL A 309 4.34 9.91 22.69
C VAL A 309 3.46 8.80 22.16
N TYR A 310 3.26 7.79 22.98
CA TYR A 310 2.46 6.64 22.63
C TYR A 310 1.38 6.39 23.66
N LEU A 311 0.10 6.37 23.25
CA LEU A 311 -1.04 6.14 24.13
C LEU A 311 -1.80 4.87 23.73
N LEU A 312 -2.00 3.99 24.71
CA LEU A 312 -2.87 2.81 24.60
C LEU A 312 -4.19 3.08 25.29
N PRO A 313 -5.33 2.73 24.68
CA PRO A 313 -6.65 3.05 25.21
C PRO A 313 -7.03 2.30 26.50
N GLY A 314 -6.36 1.18 26.81
CA GLY A 314 -6.74 0.29 27.90
C GLY A 314 -7.94 -0.60 27.56
N ASN A 315 -8.22 -1.59 28.43
CA ASN A 315 -9.24 -2.61 28.16
C ASN A 315 -10.61 -2.31 28.82
N GLN A 316 -10.76 -1.14 29.44
CA GLN A 316 -11.97 -0.81 30.22
C GLN A 316 -13.10 -0.35 29.29
N ARG A 317 -13.90 -1.30 28.77
CA ARG A 317 -15.09 -1.06 27.95
C ARG A 317 -16.24 -0.36 28.72
N SER A 318 -16.13 -0.20 30.04
CA SER A 318 -17.15 0.46 30.88
C SER A 318 -17.12 1.99 30.80
N ARG A 319 -16.16 2.60 30.09
CA ARG A 319 -16.16 4.05 29.89
C ARG A 319 -17.28 4.43 28.95
N LYS A 320 -18.09 5.42 29.36
CA LYS A 320 -19.10 6.01 28.49
C LYS A 320 -18.41 6.65 27.27
N GLY A 321 -18.80 6.20 26.07
CA GLY A 321 -18.35 6.81 24.82
C GLY A 321 -19.00 8.16 24.57
N PHE A 322 -18.45 8.93 23.62
CA PHE A 322 -19.08 10.16 23.15
C PHE A 322 -20.37 9.83 22.40
N ARG A 323 -21.42 10.61 22.66
CA ARG A 323 -22.56 10.69 21.74
C ARG A 323 -22.08 11.33 20.45
N ARG A 324 -22.51 10.81 19.31
CA ARG A 324 -21.95 11.19 17.99
C ARG A 324 -23.03 11.76 17.06
N ASN A 325 -22.62 12.76 16.29
CA ASN A 325 -23.37 13.26 15.14
C ASN A 325 -22.53 12.94 13.89
N ILE A 326 -22.99 12.02 13.07
CA ILE A 326 -22.19 11.43 11.97
C ILE A 326 -22.80 11.81 10.63
N VAL A 327 -22.02 12.42 9.74
CA VAL A 327 -22.37 12.59 8.33
C VAL A 327 -21.44 11.71 7.49
N ILE A 328 -22.04 10.74 6.81
CA ILE A 328 -21.34 9.82 5.92
C ILE A 328 -21.44 10.37 4.51
N VAL A 329 -20.30 10.69 3.91
CA VAL A 329 -20.17 11.29 2.56
C VAL A 329 -19.54 10.28 1.64
N VAL A 330 -20.28 9.83 0.62
CA VAL A 330 -19.86 8.71 -0.24
C VAL A 330 -19.86 9.12 -1.70
N ASP A 331 -18.74 8.89 -2.33
CA ASP A 331 -18.56 9.04 -3.76
C ASP A 331 -19.33 7.95 -4.52
N ILE A 332 -20.17 8.38 -5.45
CA ILE A 332 -20.88 7.54 -6.41
C ILE A 332 -20.57 7.94 -7.84
N SER A 333 -19.41 8.53 -8.10
CA SER A 333 -18.95 8.88 -9.45
C SER A 333 -18.74 7.64 -10.31
N GLY A 334 -18.50 7.86 -11.62
CA GLY A 334 -18.35 6.77 -12.59
C GLY A 334 -17.21 5.81 -12.29
N SER A 335 -16.12 6.28 -11.65
CA SER A 335 -14.96 5.47 -11.24
C SER A 335 -15.30 4.43 -10.16
N MET A 336 -16.26 4.73 -9.30
CA MET A 336 -16.75 3.82 -8.25
C MET A 336 -17.53 2.61 -8.78
N GLN A 337 -17.77 2.50 -10.09
CA GLN A 337 -18.59 1.45 -10.68
C GLN A 337 -18.08 0.04 -10.35
N GLY A 338 -19.02 -0.85 -9.98
CA GLY A 338 -18.75 -2.26 -9.72
C GLY A 338 -18.33 -2.53 -8.29
N LYS A 339 -17.26 -3.31 -8.11
CA LYS A 339 -16.82 -3.79 -6.79
C LYS A 339 -16.50 -2.68 -5.78
N PRO A 340 -15.86 -1.54 -6.14
CA PRO A 340 -15.62 -0.45 -5.20
C PRO A 340 -16.89 0.02 -4.50
N LEU A 341 -17.95 0.32 -5.26
CA LEU A 341 -19.20 0.78 -4.70
C LEU A 341 -19.96 -0.32 -3.93
N GLU A 342 -19.96 -1.55 -4.45
CA GLU A 342 -20.63 -2.67 -3.79
C GLU A 342 -20.00 -3.04 -2.44
N ASP A 343 -18.66 -3.05 -2.34
CA ASP A 343 -17.99 -3.34 -1.08
C ASP A 343 -18.10 -2.15 -0.10
N THR A 344 -18.17 -0.90 -0.61
CA THR A 344 -18.51 0.28 0.18
C THR A 344 -19.92 0.20 0.73
N LYS A 345 -20.92 -0.16 -0.08
CA LYS A 345 -22.31 -0.39 0.40
C LYS A 345 -22.34 -1.39 1.55
N LYS A 346 -21.73 -2.57 1.38
CA LYS A 346 -21.69 -3.61 2.43
C LYS A 346 -21.05 -3.10 3.72
N ALA A 347 -19.93 -2.38 3.60
CA ALA A 347 -19.26 -1.81 4.77
C ALA A 347 -20.14 -0.81 5.51
N LEU A 348 -20.86 0.05 4.78
CA LEU A 348 -21.76 1.05 5.35
C LEU A 348 -22.97 0.42 6.02
N LEU A 349 -23.58 -0.59 5.41
CA LEU A 349 -24.70 -1.31 6.01
C LEU A 349 -24.32 -1.88 7.38
N GLU A 350 -23.16 -2.53 7.47
CA GLU A 350 -22.66 -3.05 8.73
C GLU A 350 -22.31 -1.93 9.74
N ALA A 351 -21.81 -0.79 9.25
CA ALA A 351 -21.49 0.37 10.09
C ALA A 351 -22.75 0.99 10.69
N LEU A 352 -23.81 1.16 9.90
CA LEU A 352 -25.10 1.70 10.35
C LEU A 352 -25.76 0.81 11.43
N LEU A 353 -25.69 -0.50 11.27
CA LEU A 353 -26.21 -1.46 12.27
C LEU A 353 -25.45 -1.43 13.61
N LYS A 354 -24.27 -0.83 13.66
CA LYS A 354 -23.43 -0.68 14.86
C LYS A 354 -23.57 0.69 15.52
N LEU A 355 -24.40 1.58 14.99
CA LEU A 355 -24.65 2.88 15.61
C LEU A 355 -25.40 2.70 16.93
N ASP A 356 -25.07 3.54 17.91
CA ASP A 356 -25.80 3.60 19.17
C ASP A 356 -27.12 4.38 18.96
N PRO A 357 -28.25 3.97 19.58
CA PRO A 357 -29.50 4.72 19.49
C PRO A 357 -29.42 6.20 19.92
N GLU A 358 -28.42 6.56 20.75
CA GLU A 358 -28.17 7.95 21.12
C GLU A 358 -27.43 8.75 20.05
N ASP A 359 -26.86 8.10 19.03
CA ASP A 359 -26.21 8.77 17.91
C ASP A 359 -27.21 9.39 16.95
N SER A 360 -26.75 10.35 16.18
CA SER A 360 -27.52 10.90 15.07
C SER A 360 -26.69 10.83 13.79
N PHE A 361 -27.33 10.56 12.66
CA PHE A 361 -26.62 10.40 11.40
C PHE A 361 -27.36 10.99 10.20
N CYS A 362 -26.63 11.23 9.11
CA CYS A 362 -27.13 11.52 7.77
C CYS A 362 -26.17 10.93 6.74
N ILE A 363 -26.68 10.54 5.58
CA ILE A 363 -25.89 10.04 4.46
C ILE A 363 -25.98 11.01 3.30
N ILE A 364 -24.84 11.35 2.73
CA ILE A 364 -24.70 12.17 1.53
C ILE A 364 -24.00 11.34 0.47
N ALA A 365 -24.67 11.06 -0.63
CA ALA A 365 -24.04 10.50 -1.82
C ALA A 365 -23.74 11.62 -2.80
N PHE A 366 -22.60 11.56 -3.48
CA PHE A 366 -22.22 12.60 -4.41
C PHE A 366 -21.50 12.08 -5.64
N ASN A 367 -21.71 12.77 -6.73
CA ASN A 367 -20.94 12.74 -7.95
C ASN A 367 -20.79 14.19 -8.45
N GLY A 368 -21.12 14.56 -9.68
CA GLY A 368 -21.29 15.96 -10.09
C GLY A 368 -22.44 16.66 -9.38
N GLN A 369 -23.36 15.89 -8.76
CA GLN A 369 -24.48 16.35 -7.94
C GLN A 369 -24.38 15.82 -6.51
N THR A 370 -25.25 16.31 -5.62
CA THR A 370 -25.24 15.90 -4.20
C THR A 370 -26.64 15.44 -3.81
N TYR A 371 -26.75 14.24 -3.25
CA TYR A 371 -27.98 13.60 -2.81
C TYR A 371 -27.91 13.34 -1.31
N THR A 372 -28.99 13.63 -0.59
CA THR A 372 -29.04 13.44 0.88
C THR A 372 -30.15 12.51 1.29
N SER A 373 -29.86 11.65 2.26
CA SER A 373 -30.89 10.76 2.82
C SER A 373 -31.91 11.52 3.67
N SER A 374 -31.55 12.70 4.16
CA SER A 374 -32.38 13.55 4.99
C SER A 374 -31.87 15.00 4.93
N THR A 375 -32.72 15.97 5.19
CA THR A 375 -32.38 17.41 5.30
C THR A 375 -31.71 17.77 6.63
N SER A 376 -31.79 16.87 7.63
CA SER A 376 -31.21 17.06 8.97
C SER A 376 -30.74 15.72 9.52
N LEU A 377 -29.89 15.77 10.56
CA LEU A 377 -29.47 14.58 11.28
C LEU A 377 -30.69 13.86 11.90
N LYS A 378 -30.75 12.54 11.75
CA LYS A 378 -31.76 11.68 12.36
C LYS A 378 -31.15 10.81 13.44
N SER A 379 -31.84 10.60 14.56
CA SER A 379 -31.41 9.65 15.58
C SER A 379 -31.32 8.25 15.01
N ALA A 380 -30.32 7.46 15.44
CA ALA A 380 -30.05 6.13 14.92
C ALA A 380 -31.05 5.08 15.48
N THR A 381 -32.35 5.35 15.31
CA THR A 381 -33.39 4.36 15.60
C THR A 381 -33.42 3.29 14.54
N LYS A 382 -33.99 2.14 14.86
CA LYS A 382 -34.09 1.04 13.91
C LYS A 382 -34.81 1.45 12.62
N GLU A 383 -35.90 2.18 12.73
CA GLU A 383 -36.68 2.67 11.59
C GLU A 383 -35.87 3.65 10.71
N ALA A 384 -35.07 4.52 11.34
CA ALA A 384 -34.22 5.45 10.62
C ALA A 384 -33.07 4.72 9.89
N ILE A 385 -32.51 3.69 10.51
CA ILE A 385 -31.48 2.84 9.90
C ILE A 385 -32.06 2.04 8.74
N ASP A 386 -33.23 1.39 8.93
CA ASP A 386 -33.90 0.63 7.86
C ASP A 386 -34.23 1.52 6.65
N SER A 387 -34.74 2.75 6.90
CA SER A 387 -34.97 3.75 5.84
C SER A 387 -33.69 4.20 5.13
N ALA A 388 -32.58 4.33 5.85
CA ALA A 388 -31.29 4.68 5.27
C ALA A 388 -30.72 3.54 4.42
N ILE A 389 -30.90 2.30 4.84
CA ILE A 389 -30.50 1.11 4.09
C ILE A 389 -31.28 1.03 2.75
N GLU A 390 -32.57 1.27 2.79
CA GLU A 390 -33.41 1.33 1.58
C GLU A 390 -32.95 2.47 0.66
N TRP A 391 -32.67 3.65 1.23
CA TRP A 391 -32.18 4.80 0.49
C TRP A 391 -30.84 4.53 -0.21
N ILE A 392 -29.88 3.85 0.47
CA ILE A 392 -28.60 3.41 -0.12
C ILE A 392 -28.88 2.48 -1.31
N GLY A 393 -29.78 1.52 -1.15
CA GLY A 393 -30.15 0.57 -2.23
C GLY A 393 -30.62 1.26 -3.50
N ILE A 394 -31.36 2.36 -3.34
CA ILE A 394 -31.95 3.11 -4.46
C ILE A 394 -30.96 4.12 -5.07
N ASN A 395 -30.21 4.84 -4.24
CA ASN A 395 -29.46 6.02 -4.68
C ASN A 395 -27.97 5.77 -4.96
N PHE A 396 -27.37 4.66 -4.48
CA PHE A 396 -25.99 4.36 -4.76
C PHE A 396 -25.85 3.71 -6.15
N ILE A 397 -25.96 4.54 -7.17
CA ILE A 397 -25.79 4.15 -8.57
C ILE A 397 -24.60 4.95 -9.10
N ALA A 398 -23.53 4.24 -9.51
CA ALA A 398 -22.33 4.87 -10.01
C ALA A 398 -22.56 5.60 -11.33
N GLY A 399 -22.08 6.84 -11.42
CA GLY A 399 -22.13 7.65 -12.65
C GLY A 399 -21.83 9.13 -12.43
N GLY A 400 -21.46 9.81 -13.50
CA GLY A 400 -21.14 11.24 -13.50
C GLY A 400 -19.74 11.58 -13.00
N ASP A 401 -19.46 12.88 -12.88
CA ASP A 401 -18.20 13.46 -12.44
C ASP A 401 -18.07 13.45 -10.92
N THR A 402 -16.98 13.99 -10.38
CA THR A 402 -16.71 13.99 -8.94
C THR A 402 -16.58 15.42 -8.40
N ASN A 403 -17.42 15.83 -7.44
CA ASN A 403 -17.34 17.12 -6.77
C ASN A 403 -17.38 16.95 -5.25
N ILE A 404 -16.24 16.98 -4.59
CA ILE A 404 -16.08 16.73 -3.15
C ILE A 404 -16.41 17.98 -2.29
N LEU A 405 -16.18 19.20 -2.79
CA LEU A 405 -16.29 20.41 -1.99
C LEU A 405 -17.73 20.66 -1.51
N ARG A 406 -18.70 20.50 -2.40
CA ARG A 406 -20.12 20.77 -2.09
C ARG A 406 -20.67 19.85 -0.97
N PRO A 407 -20.51 18.50 -1.05
CA PRO A 407 -20.98 17.61 0.01
C PRO A 407 -20.23 17.82 1.34
N LEU A 408 -18.93 18.15 1.31
CA LEU A 408 -18.19 18.47 2.54
C LEU A 408 -18.73 19.74 3.21
N ASN A 409 -18.98 20.80 2.45
CA ASN A 409 -19.59 22.02 2.98
C ASN A 409 -20.96 21.75 3.60
N MET A 410 -21.80 20.98 2.91
CA MET A 410 -23.12 20.58 3.43
C MET A 410 -22.99 19.75 4.72
N ALA A 411 -22.04 18.82 4.80
CA ALA A 411 -21.78 18.05 6.01
C ALA A 411 -21.37 18.94 7.19
N ILE A 412 -20.48 19.90 6.96
CA ILE A 412 -20.05 20.88 7.99
C ILE A 412 -21.25 21.71 8.47
N ASP A 413 -22.12 22.17 7.55
CA ASP A 413 -23.33 22.95 7.90
C ASP A 413 -24.32 22.13 8.75
N MET A 414 -24.53 20.85 8.40
CA MET A 414 -25.38 19.94 9.19
C MET A 414 -24.84 19.71 10.61
N LEU A 415 -23.51 19.74 10.78
CA LEU A 415 -22.85 19.50 12.06
C LEU A 415 -22.59 20.75 12.88
N SER A 416 -22.85 21.96 12.37
CA SER A 416 -22.55 23.23 13.03
C SER A 416 -23.27 23.41 14.38
N ASN A 417 -24.40 22.73 14.60
CA ASN A 417 -25.22 22.83 15.83
C ASN A 417 -25.10 21.58 16.71
N SER A 418 -23.99 20.85 16.66
CA SER A 418 -23.78 19.60 17.42
C SER A 418 -23.46 19.85 18.91
N ASN A 419 -24.42 20.37 19.65
CA ASN A 419 -24.24 20.65 21.08
C ASN A 419 -24.15 19.35 21.89
N GLY A 420 -23.00 19.12 22.57
CA GLY A 420 -22.77 18.00 23.47
C GLY A 420 -22.54 16.63 22.78
N SER A 421 -22.42 16.59 21.47
CA SER A 421 -22.11 15.40 20.69
C SER A 421 -20.82 15.61 19.89
N LEU A 422 -20.05 14.55 19.64
CA LEU A 422 -18.86 14.59 18.81
C LEU A 422 -19.28 14.62 17.33
N PRO A 423 -19.01 15.71 16.59
CA PRO A 423 -19.36 15.81 15.18
C PRO A 423 -18.31 15.07 14.32
N ILE A 424 -18.76 14.18 13.43
CA ILE A 424 -17.91 13.33 12.60
C ILE A 424 -18.36 13.39 11.14
N ILE A 425 -17.43 13.66 10.24
CA ILE A 425 -17.58 13.48 8.79
C ILE A 425 -16.77 12.26 8.38
N PHE A 426 -17.40 11.33 7.67
CA PHE A 426 -16.78 10.14 7.15
C PHE A 426 -16.83 10.16 5.61
N LEU A 427 -15.71 10.51 4.96
CA LEU A 427 -15.62 10.64 3.50
C LEU A 427 -15.05 9.37 2.88
N VAL A 428 -15.74 8.80 1.89
CA VAL A 428 -15.26 7.67 1.07
C VAL A 428 -15.24 8.11 -0.39
N THR A 429 -14.09 7.98 -1.06
CA THR A 429 -13.91 8.35 -2.48
C THR A 429 -12.80 7.53 -3.13
N ASP A 430 -12.87 7.31 -4.44
CA ASP A 430 -11.82 6.69 -5.24
C ASP A 430 -11.20 7.67 -6.25
N GLY A 431 -11.73 8.89 -6.33
CA GLY A 431 -11.40 9.87 -7.34
C GLY A 431 -10.49 10.98 -6.87
N ALA A 432 -9.63 11.43 -7.78
CA ALA A 432 -9.01 12.73 -7.72
C ALA A 432 -10.02 13.77 -8.27
N VAL A 433 -9.98 14.96 -7.71
CA VAL A 433 -10.83 16.09 -8.12
C VAL A 433 -9.95 17.26 -8.51
N GLU A 434 -10.51 18.15 -9.33
CA GLU A 434 -9.88 19.43 -9.58
C GLU A 434 -9.84 20.27 -8.28
N ASP A 435 -8.89 21.17 -8.18
CA ASP A 435 -8.78 22.12 -7.07
C ASP A 435 -8.63 21.51 -5.66
N GLU A 436 -7.99 20.35 -5.51
CA GLU A 436 -7.78 19.67 -4.22
C GLU A 436 -7.15 20.58 -3.15
N ARG A 437 -6.18 21.44 -3.54
CA ARG A 437 -5.54 22.41 -2.63
C ARG A 437 -6.53 23.49 -2.17
N GLN A 438 -7.35 24.00 -3.09
CA GLN A 438 -8.39 24.96 -2.77
C GLN A 438 -9.43 24.37 -1.81
N ILE A 439 -9.79 23.10 -2.01
CA ILE A 439 -10.68 22.36 -1.10
C ILE A 439 -10.08 22.35 0.31
N CYS A 440 -8.80 21.98 0.45
CA CYS A 440 -8.10 22.00 1.74
C CYS A 440 -8.14 23.39 2.39
N ASP A 441 -7.89 24.46 1.64
CA ASP A 441 -7.92 25.83 2.16
C ASP A 441 -9.30 26.28 2.59
N VAL A 442 -10.34 25.94 1.83
CA VAL A 442 -11.74 26.26 2.20
C VAL A 442 -12.13 25.54 3.49
N ILE A 443 -11.86 24.23 3.57
CA ILE A 443 -12.18 23.42 4.75
C ILE A 443 -11.38 23.91 5.98
N LYS A 444 -10.08 24.20 5.81
CA LYS A 444 -9.26 24.77 6.89
C LYS A 444 -9.83 26.07 7.44
N LYS A 445 -10.25 26.99 6.58
CA LYS A 445 -10.88 28.26 6.99
C LYS A 445 -12.21 28.04 7.72
N ARG A 446 -13.02 27.08 7.28
CA ARG A 446 -14.30 26.75 7.91
C ARG A 446 -14.14 26.09 9.28
N LEU A 447 -13.10 25.28 9.49
CA LEU A 447 -12.83 24.61 10.75
C LEU A 447 -11.98 25.44 11.73
N ALA A 448 -11.49 26.61 11.32
CA ALA A 448 -10.65 27.49 12.14
C ALA A 448 -11.38 28.19 13.29
N SER A 449 -12.69 28.00 13.43
CA SER A 449 -13.41 28.51 14.59
C SER A 449 -13.03 27.72 15.85
N ASP A 450 -12.67 28.43 16.93
CA ASP A 450 -12.18 27.88 18.22
C ASP A 450 -13.21 27.06 19.03
N ASN A 451 -14.14 26.39 18.38
CA ASN A 451 -15.10 25.53 19.06
C ASN A 451 -14.40 24.24 19.52
N ALA A 452 -14.51 23.93 20.79
CA ALA A 452 -13.92 22.76 21.43
C ALA A 452 -14.27 21.43 20.72
N LEU A 453 -15.38 21.36 19.99
CA LEU A 453 -15.86 20.23 19.24
C LEU A 453 -16.04 20.56 17.75
N SER A 454 -14.97 20.92 17.04
CA SER A 454 -15.01 21.04 15.58
C SER A 454 -15.22 19.66 14.92
N PRO A 455 -15.88 19.58 13.74
CA PRO A 455 -16.06 18.31 13.03
C PRO A 455 -14.75 17.56 12.78
N ARG A 456 -14.75 16.26 13.13
CA ARG A 456 -13.66 15.34 12.82
C ARG A 456 -13.86 14.80 11.42
N ILE A 457 -12.84 14.89 10.57
CA ILE A 457 -12.91 14.40 9.20
C ILE A 457 -12.10 13.11 9.08
N TYR A 458 -12.80 12.00 8.92
CA TYR A 458 -12.21 10.71 8.59
C TYR A 458 -12.31 10.49 7.09
N THR A 459 -11.20 10.19 6.43
CA THR A 459 -11.16 10.01 4.98
C THR A 459 -10.73 8.60 4.61
N PHE A 460 -11.42 8.02 3.64
CA PHE A 460 -11.10 6.71 3.09
C PHE A 460 -10.90 6.81 1.59
N GLY A 461 -9.67 6.48 1.13
CA GLY A 461 -9.31 6.46 -0.28
C GLY A 461 -9.37 5.06 -0.86
N ILE A 462 -9.95 4.90 -2.05
CA ILE A 462 -10.01 3.64 -2.78
C ILE A 462 -9.12 3.70 -4.01
N GLY A 463 -8.28 2.67 -4.20
CA GLY A 463 -7.39 2.58 -5.34
C GLY A 463 -5.96 3.03 -5.05
N ASN A 464 -5.09 2.82 -6.04
CA ASN A 464 -3.68 3.18 -5.93
C ASN A 464 -3.46 4.67 -6.22
N GLY A 465 -2.26 5.16 -5.94
CA GLY A 465 -1.89 6.55 -6.13
C GLY A 465 -1.90 7.07 -7.58
N SER A 466 -2.20 6.23 -8.57
CA SER A 466 -2.40 6.68 -9.94
C SER A 466 -3.79 7.25 -10.20
N PHE A 467 -4.75 6.92 -9.33
CA PHE A 467 -6.15 7.32 -9.49
C PHE A 467 -6.67 8.19 -8.35
N CYS A 468 -6.18 7.98 -7.13
CA CYS A 468 -6.63 8.66 -5.92
C CYS A 468 -5.46 9.42 -5.28
N ASN A 469 -5.64 10.70 -4.98
CA ASN A 469 -4.63 11.47 -4.25
C ASN A 469 -4.78 11.25 -2.74
N HIS A 470 -4.06 10.26 -2.23
CA HIS A 470 -4.08 9.93 -0.81
C HIS A 470 -3.45 11.03 0.07
N TYR A 471 -2.56 11.86 -0.45
CA TYR A 471 -1.99 13.00 0.29
C TYR A 471 -3.01 14.11 0.50
N PHE A 472 -3.85 14.39 -0.50
CA PHE A 472 -5.01 15.27 -0.36
C PHE A 472 -5.96 14.78 0.74
N LEU A 473 -6.36 13.51 0.69
CA LEU A 473 -7.26 12.92 1.69
C LEU A 473 -6.63 12.90 3.08
N ARG A 474 -5.34 12.66 3.19
CA ARG A 474 -4.58 12.74 4.44
C ARG A 474 -4.56 14.16 4.99
N MET A 475 -4.39 15.18 4.14
CA MET A 475 -4.43 16.57 4.57
C MET A 475 -5.82 16.97 5.07
N LEU A 476 -6.89 16.58 4.38
CA LEU A 476 -8.26 16.81 4.87
C LEU A 476 -8.49 16.18 6.24
N ALA A 477 -8.06 14.93 6.41
CA ALA A 477 -8.15 14.25 7.71
C ALA A 477 -7.34 14.98 8.81
N THR A 478 -6.12 15.43 8.48
CA THR A 478 -5.25 16.17 9.42
C THR A 478 -5.88 17.50 9.82
N ILE A 479 -6.41 18.26 8.85
CA ILE A 479 -7.12 19.53 9.09
C ILE A 479 -8.32 19.31 10.02
N GLY A 480 -9.08 18.22 9.80
CA GLY A 480 -10.24 17.85 10.60
C GLY A 480 -9.92 17.03 11.86
N ARG A 481 -8.67 16.91 12.29
CA ARG A 481 -8.25 16.11 13.48
C ARG A 481 -8.76 14.67 13.48
N GLY A 482 -9.05 14.12 12.31
CA GLY A 482 -9.45 12.73 12.11
C GLY A 482 -8.28 11.87 11.63
N GLN A 483 -8.60 10.79 10.93
CA GLN A 483 -7.61 9.86 10.40
C GLN A 483 -7.91 9.53 8.94
N HIS A 484 -6.84 9.31 8.18
CA HIS A 484 -6.91 8.79 6.81
C HIS A 484 -6.59 7.29 6.81
N ASP A 485 -7.37 6.51 6.03
CA ASP A 485 -7.06 5.15 5.69
C ASP A 485 -7.36 4.89 4.21
N ALA A 486 -6.83 3.81 3.64
CA ALA A 486 -6.99 3.52 2.23
C ALA A 486 -7.03 2.02 1.95
N ALA A 487 -7.74 1.63 0.89
CA ALA A 487 -7.65 0.32 0.29
C ALA A 487 -7.01 0.43 -1.10
N TYR A 488 -5.74 0.09 -1.18
CA TYR A 488 -5.02 0.06 -2.46
C TYR A 488 -5.38 -1.16 -3.31
N ASP A 489 -5.86 -2.22 -2.68
CA ASP A 489 -6.41 -3.42 -3.30
C ASP A 489 -7.91 -3.52 -2.98
N ILE A 490 -8.69 -3.73 -4.03
CA ILE A 490 -10.15 -3.83 -3.96
C ILE A 490 -10.63 -4.88 -2.92
N GLU A 491 -9.82 -5.92 -2.67
CA GLU A 491 -10.20 -6.98 -1.72
C GLU A 491 -10.28 -6.51 -0.27
N PHE A 492 -9.64 -5.39 0.06
CA PHE A 492 -9.57 -4.89 1.44
C PHE A 492 -10.56 -3.75 1.73
N ILE A 493 -11.32 -3.26 0.75
CA ILE A 493 -12.22 -2.10 0.89
C ILE A 493 -13.16 -2.28 2.08
N GLN A 494 -13.98 -3.33 2.07
CA GLN A 494 -14.98 -3.56 3.11
C GLN A 494 -14.34 -3.60 4.51
N ARG A 495 -13.31 -4.42 4.69
CA ARG A 495 -12.63 -4.61 5.99
C ARG A 495 -12.01 -3.31 6.50
N ARG A 496 -11.39 -2.51 5.62
CA ARG A 496 -10.70 -1.29 6.03
C ARG A 496 -11.65 -0.14 6.32
N ILE A 497 -12.73 0.03 5.55
CA ILE A 497 -13.81 0.97 5.88
C ILE A 497 -14.39 0.65 7.25
N GLN A 498 -14.69 -0.62 7.53
CA GLN A 498 -15.21 -1.05 8.82
C GLN A 498 -14.25 -0.73 9.97
N LYS A 499 -12.94 -0.94 9.79
CA LYS A 499 -11.93 -0.59 10.79
C LYS A 499 -11.86 0.92 11.04
N LEU A 500 -11.86 1.72 9.96
CA LEU A 500 -11.82 3.18 10.09
C LEU A 500 -13.09 3.70 10.78
N PHE A 501 -14.25 3.15 10.41
CA PHE A 501 -15.52 3.49 11.05
C PHE A 501 -15.55 3.10 12.53
N ALA A 502 -15.04 1.92 12.88
CA ALA A 502 -14.91 1.48 14.27
C ALA A 502 -14.02 2.43 15.09
N ARG A 503 -12.90 2.90 14.52
CA ARG A 503 -12.03 3.90 15.14
C ARG A 503 -12.78 5.22 15.37
N ALA A 504 -13.48 5.72 14.35
CA ALA A 504 -14.26 6.96 14.45
C ALA A 504 -15.40 6.85 15.48
N SER A 505 -15.98 5.66 15.61
CA SER A 505 -17.11 5.41 16.50
C SER A 505 -16.74 5.09 17.94
N SER A 506 -15.48 4.81 18.24
CA SER A 506 -15.02 4.38 19.57
C SER A 506 -14.10 5.37 20.27
N VAL A 507 -14.25 6.66 19.97
CA VAL A 507 -13.44 7.73 20.59
C VAL A 507 -13.69 7.80 22.09
N ILE A 508 -12.60 7.87 22.88
CA ILE A 508 -12.62 7.92 24.34
C ILE A 508 -11.96 9.18 24.92
N LEU A 509 -11.11 9.86 24.12
CA LEU A 509 -10.45 11.08 24.52
C LEU A 509 -10.31 12.00 23.31
N THR A 510 -10.78 13.24 23.43
CA THR A 510 -10.75 14.24 22.35
C THR A 510 -9.88 15.44 22.71
N ASN A 511 -9.57 16.26 21.70
CA ASN A 511 -8.80 17.50 21.85
C ASN A 511 -7.50 17.28 22.65
N ILE A 512 -6.77 16.28 22.24
CA ILE A 512 -5.53 15.92 22.92
C ILE A 512 -4.47 16.98 22.68
N THR A 513 -3.88 17.48 23.79
CA THR A 513 -2.79 18.46 23.80
C THR A 513 -1.64 18.00 24.67
N ILE A 514 -0.45 18.41 24.32
CA ILE A 514 0.78 18.08 25.05
C ILE A 514 1.34 19.39 25.62
N GLU A 515 0.94 19.73 26.86
CA GLU A 515 1.34 20.99 27.50
C GLU A 515 2.85 21.17 27.63
N THR A 516 3.56 20.08 27.79
CA THR A 516 5.02 20.08 28.00
C THR A 516 5.79 20.64 26.80
N LEU A 517 5.18 20.69 25.62
CA LEU A 517 5.81 21.19 24.39
C LEU A 517 5.75 22.72 24.27
N ASP A 518 4.87 23.39 25.03
CA ASP A 518 4.65 24.83 24.94
C ASP A 518 5.89 25.62 25.43
N ASP A 519 6.70 25.02 26.28
CA ASP A 519 7.93 25.61 26.87
C ASP A 519 9.23 25.28 26.09
N LEU A 520 9.12 24.58 24.94
CA LEU A 520 10.28 24.14 24.17
C LEU A 520 10.46 25.00 22.91
N ASP A 521 11.73 25.21 22.55
CA ASP A 521 12.10 25.89 21.31
C ASP A 521 12.07 24.96 20.10
N ASP A 522 11.70 25.53 18.94
CA ASP A 522 11.79 24.85 17.63
C ASP A 522 11.12 23.45 17.61
N VAL A 523 9.89 23.39 18.10
CA VAL A 523 9.09 22.15 18.18
C VAL A 523 8.34 21.90 16.89
N GLU A 524 8.46 20.70 16.35
CA GLU A 524 7.69 20.19 15.22
C GLU A 524 7.00 18.89 15.64
N VAL A 525 5.68 18.80 15.49
CA VAL A 525 4.86 17.65 15.93
C VAL A 525 4.19 16.98 14.75
N PHE A 526 4.19 15.66 14.73
CA PHE A 526 3.59 14.82 13.70
C PHE A 526 2.58 13.84 14.30
N PRO A 527 1.28 13.94 13.91
CA PRO A 527 0.67 14.99 13.08
C PRO A 527 0.55 16.33 13.83
N CYS A 528 0.56 17.45 13.09
CA CYS A 528 0.48 18.81 13.69
C CYS A 528 -0.84 19.03 14.44
N HIS A 529 -1.93 18.38 14.04
CA HIS A 529 -3.17 18.29 14.81
C HIS A 529 -3.29 16.86 15.34
N ILE A 530 -3.16 16.69 16.65
CA ILE A 530 -3.21 15.38 17.30
C ILE A 530 -4.63 14.82 17.17
N PRO A 531 -4.80 13.61 16.56
CA PRO A 531 -6.10 12.98 16.45
C PRO A 531 -6.63 12.49 17.79
N ASP A 532 -7.92 12.19 17.83
CA ASP A 532 -8.58 11.67 19.01
C ASP A 532 -8.12 10.22 19.31
N LEU A 533 -8.07 9.84 20.58
CA LEU A 533 -7.78 8.46 21.00
C LEU A 533 -9.06 7.62 20.97
N SER A 534 -9.02 6.46 20.34
CA SER A 534 -10.14 5.52 20.27
C SER A 534 -9.81 4.17 20.91
N PHE A 535 -10.85 3.40 21.27
CA PHE A 535 -10.66 2.01 21.75
C PHE A 535 -10.04 1.10 20.69
N GLU A 536 -10.28 1.39 19.42
CA GLU A 536 -9.86 0.54 18.32
C GLU A 536 -8.52 0.98 17.69
N SER A 537 -7.85 1.98 18.26
CA SER A 537 -6.55 2.43 17.74
C SER A 537 -5.71 3.10 18.83
N PRO A 538 -4.49 2.62 19.06
CA PRO A 538 -3.50 3.38 19.80
C PRO A 538 -3.22 4.71 19.10
N LEU A 539 -2.83 5.71 19.87
CA LEU A 539 -2.40 6.99 19.35
C LEU A 539 -0.88 7.09 19.46
N SER A 540 -0.24 7.47 18.37
CA SER A 540 1.16 7.83 18.33
C SER A 540 1.32 9.25 17.84
N VAL A 541 2.17 9.99 18.52
CA VAL A 541 2.56 11.35 18.17
C VAL A 541 4.07 11.39 18.24
N SER A 542 4.74 11.71 17.14
CA SER A 542 6.19 11.94 17.13
C SER A 542 6.50 13.41 16.93
N GLY A 543 7.72 13.79 17.18
CA GLY A 543 8.14 15.16 16.91
C GLY A 543 9.63 15.36 17.13
N ARG A 544 10.04 16.58 16.76
CA ARG A 544 11.43 17.04 16.92
C ARG A 544 11.44 18.35 17.69
N PHE A 545 12.46 18.56 18.51
CA PHE A 545 12.58 19.72 19.38
C PHE A 545 14.03 20.08 19.66
N ARG A 546 14.25 21.30 20.13
CA ARG A 546 15.53 21.73 20.71
C ARG A 546 15.37 21.95 22.20
N GLY A 547 16.42 21.66 22.95
CA GLY A 547 16.41 21.82 24.39
C GLY A 547 16.35 20.50 25.13
N LYS A 548 15.83 20.50 26.34
CA LYS A 548 15.73 19.31 27.19
C LYS A 548 14.27 19.10 27.61
N LEU A 549 13.74 17.92 27.35
CA LEU A 549 12.43 17.53 27.84
C LEU A 549 12.44 17.42 29.37
N PRO A 550 11.38 17.87 30.04
CA PRO A 550 11.22 17.64 31.47
C PRO A 550 11.00 16.15 31.77
N GLU A 551 11.36 15.73 32.97
CA GLU A 551 11.18 14.33 33.40
C GLU A 551 9.72 13.90 33.48
N SER A 552 8.81 14.82 33.73
CA SER A 552 7.36 14.61 33.79
C SER A 552 6.68 15.20 32.56
N PHE A 553 6.04 14.39 31.79
CA PHE A 553 5.34 14.74 30.56
C PHE A 553 3.82 14.68 30.77
N LYS A 554 3.12 15.75 30.43
CA LYS A 554 1.68 15.85 30.63
C LYS A 554 0.94 15.91 29.31
N VAL A 555 0.03 14.96 29.13
CA VAL A 555 -0.92 14.94 28.00
C VAL A 555 -2.32 15.17 28.58
N LYS A 556 -3.05 16.12 28.00
CA LYS A 556 -4.44 16.44 28.38
C LYS A 556 -5.39 16.11 27.25
N GLY A 557 -6.62 15.84 27.59
CA GLY A 557 -7.73 15.67 26.66
C GLY A 557 -9.05 15.72 27.38
N PHE A 558 -10.17 15.70 26.65
CA PHE A 558 -11.51 15.69 27.21
C PHE A 558 -12.13 14.29 27.07
N SER A 559 -12.73 13.81 28.15
CA SER A 559 -13.57 12.59 28.15
C SER A 559 -15.02 12.92 27.72
N ALA A 560 -15.84 11.87 27.56
CA ALA A 560 -17.21 12.01 27.04
C ALA A 560 -18.15 12.92 27.88
N ASP A 561 -17.85 13.07 29.16
CA ASP A 561 -18.54 13.99 30.09
C ASP A 561 -17.96 15.42 30.06
N MET A 562 -17.05 15.70 29.10
CA MET A 562 -16.31 16.96 28.95
C MET A 562 -15.39 17.28 30.13
N SER A 563 -15.12 16.32 31.00
CA SER A 563 -14.10 16.50 32.05
C SER A 563 -12.70 16.42 31.46
N THR A 564 -11.78 17.19 32.03
CA THR A 564 -10.36 17.14 31.62
C THR A 564 -9.72 15.89 32.16
N PHE A 565 -9.19 15.08 31.29
CA PHE A 565 -8.41 13.89 31.61
C PHE A 565 -6.91 14.19 31.42
N VAL A 566 -6.12 13.96 32.46
CA VAL A 566 -4.66 14.22 32.44
C VAL A 566 -3.90 12.93 32.59
N ILE A 567 -2.96 12.69 31.70
CA ILE A 567 -2.04 11.54 31.73
C ILE A 567 -0.64 12.09 32.04
N ASN A 568 -0.10 11.66 33.19
CA ASN A 568 1.29 11.95 33.55
C ASN A 568 2.16 10.78 33.15
N MET A 569 3.21 11.04 32.38
CA MET A 569 4.16 10.06 31.89
C MET A 569 5.57 10.42 32.31
N LYS A 570 6.40 9.42 32.52
CA LYS A 570 7.84 9.62 32.72
C LYS A 570 8.58 9.50 31.40
N LEU A 571 9.50 10.43 31.17
CA LEU A 571 10.38 10.37 30.01
C LEU A 571 11.31 9.15 30.13
N GLN A 572 11.43 8.40 29.03
CA GLN A 572 12.29 7.23 28.89
C GLN A 572 13.31 7.48 27.78
N ASP A 573 14.53 6.98 27.95
CA ASP A 573 15.53 6.99 26.90
C ASP A 573 15.32 5.77 25.97
N ALA A 574 15.29 6.02 24.67
CA ALA A 574 15.03 5.01 23.64
C ALA A 574 16.27 4.16 23.30
N LYS A 575 17.11 3.79 24.26
CA LYS A 575 18.38 3.07 24.00
C LYS A 575 18.27 1.90 23.02
N ASP A 576 17.16 1.14 23.13
CA ASP A 576 16.93 -0.09 22.36
C ASP A 576 15.85 0.06 21.30
N ILE A 577 15.32 1.27 21.05
CA ILE A 577 14.26 1.53 20.08
C ILE A 577 14.78 2.55 19.06
N PRO A 578 14.91 2.20 17.78
CA PRO A 578 15.36 3.12 16.75
C PRO A 578 14.24 4.09 16.33
N LEU A 579 13.93 5.10 17.16
CA LEU A 579 12.81 6.04 16.95
C LEU A 579 12.87 6.70 15.58
N HIS A 580 14.05 7.11 15.13
CA HIS A 580 14.26 7.72 13.80
C HIS A 580 13.79 6.82 12.64
N ARG A 581 13.72 5.49 12.83
CA ARG A 581 13.19 4.54 11.84
C ARG A 581 11.74 4.18 12.10
N VAL A 582 11.34 4.06 13.36
CA VAL A 582 9.96 3.72 13.76
C VAL A 582 8.99 4.80 13.30
N CYS A 583 9.36 6.07 13.48
CA CYS A 583 8.53 7.22 13.12
C CYS A 583 8.67 7.64 11.64
N ALA A 584 9.73 7.22 10.96
CA ALA A 584 10.12 7.72 9.64
C ALA A 584 9.01 7.69 8.59
N LYS A 585 8.33 6.55 8.45
CA LYS A 585 7.29 6.40 7.42
C LYS A 585 6.16 7.40 7.63
N GLU A 586 5.68 7.56 8.85
CA GLU A 586 4.57 8.46 9.18
C GLU A 586 4.97 9.92 9.03
N GLU A 587 6.16 10.30 9.50
CA GLU A 587 6.71 11.64 9.31
C GLU A 587 6.90 11.98 7.82
N ILE A 588 7.48 11.06 7.03
CA ILE A 588 7.67 11.24 5.59
C ILE A 588 6.32 11.41 4.88
N GLU A 589 5.31 10.59 5.17
CA GLU A 589 3.99 10.68 4.56
C GLU A 589 3.29 12.01 4.90
N LEU A 590 3.40 12.48 6.14
CA LEU A 590 2.81 13.74 6.57
C LEU A 590 3.55 14.95 5.98
N LEU A 591 4.89 14.92 5.98
CA LEU A 591 5.69 15.99 5.37
C LEU A 591 5.50 16.03 3.85
N THR A 592 5.32 14.88 3.19
CA THR A 592 4.99 14.82 1.76
C THR A 592 3.63 15.48 1.49
N ALA A 593 2.63 15.19 2.31
CA ALA A 593 1.31 15.82 2.19
C ALA A 593 1.37 17.35 2.41
N GLN A 594 2.19 17.81 3.38
CA GLN A 594 2.42 19.23 3.63
C GLN A 594 3.18 19.89 2.48
N ALA A 595 4.23 19.24 1.94
CA ALA A 595 4.99 19.71 0.80
C ALA A 595 4.10 19.86 -0.44
N TRP A 596 3.25 18.86 -0.68
CA TRP A 596 2.26 18.89 -1.75
C TRP A 596 1.26 20.05 -1.59
N LEU A 597 0.72 20.28 -0.37
CA LEU A 597 -0.25 21.34 -0.14
C LEU A 597 0.37 22.73 -0.29
N SER A 598 1.60 22.92 0.21
CA SER A 598 2.27 24.22 0.25
C SER A 598 3.18 24.51 -0.94
N GLU A 599 3.38 23.56 -1.86
CA GLU A 599 4.31 23.65 -2.99
C GLU A 599 5.75 24.00 -2.58
N ASN A 600 6.16 23.53 -1.39
CA ASN A 600 7.40 23.95 -0.77
C ASN A 600 8.56 22.99 -1.13
N LYS A 601 9.42 23.43 -2.05
CA LYS A 601 10.62 22.66 -2.48
C LYS A 601 11.59 22.33 -1.35
N GLN A 602 11.66 23.15 -0.31
CA GLN A 602 12.54 22.86 0.83
C GLN A 602 12.00 21.66 1.64
N LEU A 603 10.69 21.53 1.76
CA LEU A 603 10.06 20.35 2.36
C LEU A 603 10.25 19.11 1.49
N GLU A 604 10.13 19.21 0.16
CA GLU A 604 10.42 18.12 -0.77
C GLU A 604 11.85 17.60 -0.60
N ASP A 605 12.84 18.53 -0.58
CA ASP A 605 14.25 18.18 -0.36
C ASP A 605 14.49 17.58 1.05
N LYS A 606 13.80 18.08 2.08
CA LYS A 606 13.84 17.50 3.44
C LYS A 606 13.32 16.05 3.43
N VAL A 607 12.16 15.81 2.81
CA VAL A 607 11.56 14.48 2.68
C VAL A 607 12.48 13.52 1.91
N ALA A 608 13.05 13.95 0.79
CA ALA A 608 13.96 13.13 -0.01
C ALA A 608 15.18 12.69 0.82
N LYS A 609 15.80 13.60 1.55
CA LYS A 609 16.95 13.31 2.41
C LYS A 609 16.59 12.39 3.58
N MET A 610 15.45 12.63 4.25
CA MET A 610 14.94 11.76 5.31
C MET A 610 14.69 10.34 4.78
N SER A 611 14.08 10.23 3.61
CA SER A 611 13.81 8.95 2.92
C SER A 611 15.10 8.18 2.66
N VAL A 612 16.12 8.83 2.08
CA VAL A 612 17.44 8.23 1.82
C VAL A 612 18.12 7.77 3.12
N HIS A 613 18.05 8.57 4.17
CA HIS A 613 18.69 8.28 5.46
C HIS A 613 18.02 7.12 6.21
N THR A 614 16.68 7.09 6.24
CA THR A 614 15.91 6.09 7.00
C THR A 614 15.63 4.80 6.25
N GLY A 615 15.75 4.82 4.91
CA GLY A 615 15.39 3.73 4.02
C GLY A 615 13.88 3.63 3.75
N ALA A 616 13.06 4.52 4.31
CA ALA A 616 11.63 4.57 4.05
C ALA A 616 11.38 5.31 2.73
N VAL A 617 10.66 4.67 1.81
CA VAL A 617 10.38 5.21 0.47
C VAL A 617 9.48 6.44 0.51
N SER A 618 9.70 7.37 -0.41
CA SER A 618 8.89 8.59 -0.59
C SER A 618 8.67 8.90 -2.07
N GLU A 619 7.73 9.80 -2.38
CA GLU A 619 7.47 10.26 -3.74
C GLU A 619 8.67 11.01 -4.37
N TYR A 620 9.57 11.52 -3.54
CA TYR A 620 10.75 12.28 -3.96
C TYR A 620 12.03 11.44 -4.06
N THR A 621 11.92 10.11 -3.88
CA THR A 621 13.06 9.19 -3.98
C THR A 621 12.78 8.04 -4.93
N ARG A 622 13.83 7.48 -5.49
CA ARG A 622 13.78 6.30 -6.36
C ARG A 622 14.72 5.23 -5.82
N MET A 623 14.34 3.97 -6.01
CA MET A 623 15.18 2.84 -5.62
C MET A 623 16.10 2.47 -6.79
N VAL A 624 17.39 2.26 -6.48
CA VAL A 624 18.39 1.82 -7.43
C VAL A 624 19.04 0.52 -6.97
N ILE A 625 19.49 -0.30 -7.90
CA ILE A 625 20.33 -1.48 -7.62
C ILE A 625 21.78 -1.06 -7.78
N CYS A 626 22.58 -1.37 -6.78
CA CYS A 626 24.02 -1.15 -6.77
C CYS A 626 24.75 -2.49 -6.63
N GLN A 627 25.87 -2.65 -7.31
CA GLN A 627 26.80 -3.76 -7.10
C GLN A 627 27.92 -3.31 -6.19
N LYS A 628 28.21 -4.09 -5.15
CA LYS A 628 29.36 -3.91 -4.28
C LYS A 628 30.47 -4.84 -4.79
N GLU A 629 31.60 -4.30 -5.23
CA GLU A 629 32.79 -5.09 -5.54
C GLU A 629 33.70 -5.16 -4.31
N GLU A 630 33.99 -6.36 -3.83
CA GLU A 630 35.10 -6.54 -2.90
C GLU A 630 36.42 -6.39 -3.68
N VAL A 631 37.11 -5.29 -3.43
CA VAL A 631 38.47 -5.12 -3.94
C VAL A 631 39.38 -6.10 -3.19
N VAL A 632 39.60 -7.28 -3.79
CA VAL A 632 40.66 -8.19 -3.36
C VAL A 632 41.99 -7.51 -3.66
N GLN A 633 42.53 -6.80 -2.67
CA GLN A 633 43.88 -6.29 -2.77
C GLN A 633 44.85 -7.46 -2.86
N LYS A 634 45.40 -7.72 -4.05
CA LYS A 634 46.67 -8.42 -4.19
C LYS A 634 47.70 -7.68 -3.35
N ALA A 635 48.26 -8.36 -2.38
CA ALA A 635 49.24 -7.83 -1.45
C ALA A 635 50.43 -7.21 -2.19
N SER A 636 50.47 -5.92 -2.29
CA SER A 636 51.71 -5.13 -2.46
C SER A 636 51.76 -4.06 -1.35
N LYS A 637 52.86 -4.07 -0.68
CA LYS A 637 53.16 -3.32 0.55
C LYS A 637 52.93 -1.81 0.42
N LYS A 638 52.37 -1.25 1.50
CA LYS A 638 52.32 0.17 1.89
C LYS A 638 51.32 1.08 1.19
N SER A 639 50.17 1.27 1.84
CA SER A 639 49.71 2.59 2.31
C SER A 639 48.38 2.41 3.07
N GLN A 640 48.23 3.04 4.22
CA GLN A 640 46.99 3.21 4.98
C GLN A 640 46.06 4.11 4.15
N GLY A 641 45.25 3.50 3.30
CA GLY A 641 44.21 4.18 2.53
C GLY A 641 42.84 3.57 2.88
N LYS A 642 41.90 4.40 3.25
CA LYS A 642 40.49 4.03 3.46
C LYS A 642 40.03 3.19 2.28
N LYS A 643 39.49 1.98 2.53
CA LYS A 643 38.77 1.18 1.53
C LYS A 643 37.62 2.03 0.98
N LYS A 644 37.69 2.44 -0.26
CA LYS A 644 36.55 2.99 -0.99
C LYS A 644 35.80 1.80 -1.63
N ASP A 645 34.59 1.53 -1.15
CA ASP A 645 33.67 0.64 -1.87
C ASP A 645 33.32 1.34 -3.19
N ILE A 646 33.58 0.70 -4.31
CA ILE A 646 33.25 1.24 -5.65
C ILE A 646 31.91 0.66 -6.06
N GLU A 647 30.89 1.49 -6.17
CA GLU A 647 29.59 1.14 -6.74
C GLU A 647 29.72 1.13 -8.27
N THR A 648 29.63 -0.05 -8.92
CA THR A 648 29.90 -0.19 -10.36
C THR A 648 28.66 -0.31 -11.23
N LEU A 649 27.51 -0.68 -10.65
CA LEU A 649 26.27 -0.86 -11.39
C LEU A 649 25.14 -0.11 -10.69
N LYS A 650 24.46 0.76 -11.43
CA LYS A 650 23.26 1.46 -10.95
C LYS A 650 22.14 1.27 -11.97
N MET A 651 21.00 0.73 -11.53
CA MET A 651 19.78 0.61 -12.30
C MET A 651 18.64 1.21 -11.49
N ILE A 652 17.87 2.13 -12.09
CA ILE A 652 16.67 2.68 -11.46
C ILE A 652 15.54 1.68 -11.61
N LEU A 653 14.90 1.33 -10.50
CA LEU A 653 13.69 0.54 -10.47
C LEU A 653 12.49 1.46 -10.68
N PRO A 654 11.48 1.06 -11.47
CA PRO A 654 10.23 1.79 -11.56
C PRO A 654 9.64 1.96 -10.16
N HIS A 655 9.34 3.20 -9.82
CA HIS A 655 8.84 3.55 -8.51
C HIS A 655 7.32 3.61 -8.56
N SER A 656 6.67 2.51 -8.24
CA SER A 656 5.24 2.47 -8.01
C SER A 656 5.01 2.40 -6.51
N LEU A 657 4.89 3.54 -5.86
CA LEU A 657 4.42 3.59 -4.49
C LEU A 657 2.92 3.31 -4.43
N CYS A 658 2.50 2.77 -3.31
CA CYS A 658 1.10 2.59 -3.00
C CYS A 658 0.36 3.94 -2.83
N VAL A 659 1.11 5.00 -2.55
CA VAL A 659 0.62 6.36 -2.36
C VAL A 659 1.19 7.23 -3.47
N GLY A 660 0.38 8.02 -4.12
CA GLY A 660 0.77 8.94 -5.17
C GLY A 660 -0.09 10.19 -5.12
N PHE A 661 0.23 11.16 -5.99
CA PHE A 661 -0.45 12.45 -6.01
C PHE A 661 -1.79 12.42 -6.77
N GLY A 662 -2.25 11.25 -7.20
CA GLY A 662 -3.58 11.10 -7.79
C GLY A 662 -3.60 11.00 -9.30
N ASN A 663 -4.78 11.16 -9.88
CA ASN A 663 -5.04 10.92 -11.28
C ASN A 663 -4.43 12.00 -12.17
N VAL A 664 -3.76 11.54 -13.20
CA VAL A 664 -3.16 12.33 -14.29
C VAL A 664 -4.17 13.25 -14.99
N THR A 665 -5.46 12.92 -14.96
CA THR A 665 -6.52 13.70 -15.63
C THR A 665 -7.15 14.78 -14.75
N ALA A 666 -6.84 14.81 -13.46
CA ALA A 666 -7.48 15.75 -12.54
C ALA A 666 -6.88 17.16 -12.63
N THR A 667 -5.55 17.28 -12.56
CA THR A 667 -4.82 18.56 -12.76
C THR A 667 -3.43 18.30 -13.30
N SER A 668 -2.86 19.24 -14.06
CA SER A 668 -1.46 19.19 -14.51
C SER A 668 -0.46 19.17 -13.32
N ASP A 669 -0.87 19.67 -12.16
CA ASP A 669 -0.05 19.79 -10.96
C ASP A 669 0.12 18.47 -10.20
N ASN A 670 -0.77 17.49 -10.46
CA ASN A 670 -0.73 16.14 -9.88
C ASN A 670 0.10 15.14 -10.71
N LEU A 671 0.72 15.61 -11.79
CA LEU A 671 1.57 14.78 -12.63
C LEU A 671 2.97 14.62 -12.05
N PHE A 672 3.50 13.38 -12.10
CA PHE A 672 4.92 13.18 -11.85
C PHE A 672 5.74 13.96 -12.88
N PRO A 673 6.80 14.69 -12.45
CA PRO A 673 7.72 15.32 -13.39
C PRO A 673 8.32 14.25 -14.34
N GLY A 674 8.02 14.35 -15.63
CA GLY A 674 8.49 13.41 -16.66
C GLY A 674 7.45 12.41 -17.18
N THR A 675 6.23 12.36 -16.64
CA THR A 675 5.10 11.78 -17.37
C THR A 675 4.60 12.84 -18.35
N GLU A 676 5.00 12.74 -19.62
CA GLU A 676 4.36 13.53 -20.67
C GLU A 676 2.87 13.14 -20.68
N GLU A 677 1.99 14.15 -20.58
CA GLU A 677 0.58 13.97 -20.94
C GLU A 677 0.54 13.21 -22.27
N PRO A 678 -0.27 12.17 -22.42
CA PRO A 678 -0.65 11.74 -23.76
C PRO A 678 -1.36 12.96 -24.38
N LYS A 679 -0.63 13.71 -25.21
CA LYS A 679 -1.16 14.91 -25.85
C LYS A 679 -2.47 14.52 -26.50
N LEU A 680 -3.59 15.09 -26.01
CA LEU A 680 -4.89 14.97 -26.67
C LEU A 680 -4.81 15.13 -28.20
N PRO A 681 -3.87 15.99 -28.76
CA PRO A 681 -3.64 16.08 -30.19
C PRO A 681 -3.20 14.76 -30.84
N GLU A 682 -2.36 13.92 -30.18
CA GLU A 682 -1.92 12.66 -30.79
C GLU A 682 -3.03 11.62 -30.85
N ALA A 683 -3.85 11.51 -29.81
CA ALA A 683 -5.03 10.66 -29.85
C ALA A 683 -6.05 11.15 -30.88
N ALA A 684 -6.23 12.47 -31.01
CA ALA A 684 -7.07 13.09 -32.03
C ALA A 684 -6.45 12.95 -33.40
N GLU A 685 -5.13 13.12 -33.59
CA GLU A 685 -4.43 12.90 -34.85
C GLU A 685 -4.42 11.43 -35.27
N ILE A 686 -4.22 10.49 -34.34
CA ILE A 686 -4.34 9.07 -34.61
C ILE A 686 -5.79 8.72 -34.96
N PHE A 687 -6.76 9.35 -34.33
CA PHE A 687 -8.18 9.17 -34.61
C PHE A 687 -8.54 9.76 -35.98
N ILE A 688 -8.08 10.99 -36.32
CA ILE A 688 -8.29 11.63 -37.61
C ILE A 688 -7.57 10.84 -38.71
N LYS A 689 -6.35 10.36 -38.49
CA LYS A 689 -5.61 9.50 -39.41
C LYS A 689 -6.29 8.13 -39.62
N ALA A 690 -6.77 7.53 -38.54
CA ALA A 690 -7.50 6.25 -38.60
C ALA A 690 -8.85 6.43 -39.33
N THR A 691 -9.59 7.51 -39.05
CA THR A 691 -10.85 7.80 -39.72
C THR A 691 -10.64 8.20 -41.19
N SER A 692 -9.61 8.96 -41.55
CA SER A 692 -9.31 9.30 -42.93
C SER A 692 -8.86 8.09 -43.76
N ASN A 693 -8.06 7.20 -43.18
CA ASN A 693 -7.66 5.93 -43.82
C ASN A 693 -8.80 4.92 -43.93
N CYS A 694 -9.70 4.87 -42.92
CA CYS A 694 -10.89 4.03 -43.00
C CYS A 694 -11.95 4.54 -43.99
N CYS A 695 -12.21 5.84 -44.04
CA CYS A 695 -13.17 6.39 -45.00
C CYS A 695 -12.74 6.15 -46.46
N GLY A 696 -11.41 6.18 -46.75
CA GLY A 696 -10.90 5.84 -48.08
C GLY A 696 -11.08 4.37 -48.48
N SER A 697 -11.16 3.45 -47.54
CA SER A 697 -11.36 2.01 -47.76
C SER A 697 -12.80 1.56 -47.62
N MET A 698 -13.66 2.31 -46.94
CA MET A 698 -15.04 1.93 -46.59
C MET A 698 -16.09 2.34 -47.62
N CYS A 699 -15.72 3.07 -48.67
CA CYS A 699 -16.66 3.36 -49.75
C CYS A 699 -17.19 2.11 -50.48
N ASN A 700 -16.64 0.93 -50.21
CA ASN A 700 -17.08 -0.31 -50.84
C ASN A 700 -17.83 -1.29 -49.92
N ASN A 701 -17.90 -1.07 -48.61
CA ASN A 701 -18.70 -1.94 -47.70
C ASN A 701 -19.18 -1.16 -46.47
N CYS A 702 -20.43 -0.80 -46.50
CA CYS A 702 -21.16 -0.08 -45.49
C CYS A 702 -21.40 -0.97 -44.26
N CYS A 703 -20.66 -0.77 -43.17
CA CYS A 703 -21.07 -1.26 -41.81
C CYS A 703 -20.33 -0.56 -40.68
N CYS A 704 -20.97 0.39 -40.00
CA CYS A 704 -20.51 1.00 -38.73
C CYS A 704 -20.19 -0.03 -37.65
N LEU A 705 -20.79 -1.22 -37.70
CA LEU A 705 -20.51 -2.36 -36.79
C LEU A 705 -19.11 -2.96 -36.98
N ALA A 706 -18.51 -2.86 -38.17
CA ALA A 706 -17.16 -3.33 -38.42
C ALA A 706 -16.11 -2.39 -37.77
N PHE A 707 -16.42 -1.10 -37.68
CA PHE A 707 -15.56 -0.09 -37.07
C PHE A 707 -15.52 -0.25 -35.54
N ILE A 708 -16.66 -0.47 -34.92
CA ILE A 708 -16.78 -0.76 -33.48
C ILE A 708 -16.05 -2.07 -33.12
N LYS A 709 -16.13 -3.06 -33.99
CA LYS A 709 -15.44 -4.35 -33.80
C LYS A 709 -13.92 -4.24 -33.98
N CYS A 710 -13.43 -3.38 -34.84
CA CYS A 710 -12.00 -3.15 -35.04
C CYS A 710 -11.37 -2.37 -33.86
N CYS A 711 -12.12 -1.40 -33.30
CA CYS A 711 -11.67 -0.61 -32.14
C CYS A 711 -11.73 -1.38 -30.82
N SER A 712 -12.65 -2.36 -30.68
CA SER A 712 -12.73 -3.21 -29.47
C SER A 712 -11.53 -4.16 -29.30
N HIS A 713 -10.73 -4.37 -30.34
CA HIS A 713 -9.49 -5.14 -30.28
C HIS A 713 -8.27 -4.33 -29.83
N VAL A 714 -8.35 -3.00 -29.79
CA VAL A 714 -7.18 -2.14 -29.51
C VAL A 714 -7.14 -1.68 -28.05
N ASN A 715 -8.27 -1.36 -27.43
CA ASN A 715 -8.37 -1.06 -25.98
C ASN A 715 -9.83 -0.92 -25.55
N PRO A 716 -10.33 -1.64 -24.51
CA PRO A 716 -11.69 -1.51 -23.99
C PRO A 716 -12.08 -0.10 -23.52
N GLN A 717 -11.12 0.68 -23.05
CA GLN A 717 -11.37 2.08 -22.63
C GLN A 717 -11.59 3.01 -23.84
N CYS A 718 -10.85 2.83 -24.94
CA CYS A 718 -11.11 3.53 -26.19
C CYS A 718 -12.48 3.21 -26.78
N ALA A 719 -12.95 1.96 -26.65
CA ALA A 719 -14.26 1.56 -27.12
C ALA A 719 -15.38 2.27 -26.34
N ASN A 720 -15.23 2.45 -25.02
CA ASN A 720 -16.22 3.16 -24.19
C ASN A 720 -16.26 4.66 -24.48
N VAL A 721 -15.10 5.30 -24.60
CA VAL A 721 -15.01 6.73 -24.97
C VAL A 721 -15.55 6.98 -26.38
N LEU A 722 -15.27 6.08 -27.31
CA LEU A 722 -15.82 6.17 -28.68
C LEU A 722 -17.33 5.93 -28.69
N THR A 723 -17.84 5.00 -27.88
CA THR A 723 -19.28 4.75 -27.78
C THR A 723 -20.00 5.95 -27.17
N GLN A 724 -19.42 6.61 -26.15
CA GLN A 724 -19.95 7.84 -25.55
C GLN A 724 -19.87 9.04 -26.53
N LEU A 725 -18.75 9.17 -27.24
CA LEU A 725 -18.60 10.19 -28.32
C LEU A 725 -19.59 9.97 -29.46
N PHE A 726 -19.82 8.72 -29.87
CA PHE A 726 -20.82 8.40 -30.91
C PHE A 726 -22.27 8.51 -30.40
N THR A 727 -22.54 8.26 -29.12
CA THR A 727 -23.87 8.52 -28.52
C THR A 727 -24.11 10.02 -28.30
N GLY A 728 -23.08 10.80 -27.98
CA GLY A 728 -23.17 12.25 -27.87
C GLY A 728 -23.17 12.97 -29.24
N LEU A 729 -22.47 12.42 -30.22
CA LEU A 729 -22.44 12.84 -31.63
C LEU A 729 -23.48 12.11 -32.50
N ALA A 730 -24.39 11.33 -31.92
CA ALA A 730 -25.66 10.92 -32.59
C ALA A 730 -26.49 12.16 -32.98
N CYS A 731 -25.81 13.24 -33.04
CA CYS A 731 -26.10 14.40 -33.82
C CYS A 731 -26.37 13.99 -35.25
N VAL A 732 -27.64 13.75 -35.48
CA VAL A 732 -28.45 14.33 -36.56
C VAL A 732 -27.79 14.49 -37.96
N GLY A 733 -26.48 14.68 -38.08
CA GLY A 733 -25.81 14.89 -39.38
C GLY A 733 -25.30 13.62 -40.06
N CYS A 734 -24.76 12.65 -39.34
CA CYS A 734 -24.23 11.41 -39.96
C CYS A 734 -25.30 10.37 -40.32
N LEU A 735 -26.41 10.33 -39.57
CA LEU A 735 -27.55 9.48 -39.93
C LEU A 735 -28.28 9.96 -41.16
N GLY A 736 -28.30 11.29 -41.42
CA GLY A 736 -28.82 11.88 -42.67
C GLY A 736 -28.02 11.48 -43.89
N CYS A 737 -26.70 11.55 -43.82
CA CYS A 737 -25.84 11.14 -44.93
C CYS A 737 -25.83 9.64 -45.22
N CYS A 738 -25.99 8.80 -44.21
CA CYS A 738 -26.10 7.36 -44.42
C CYS A 738 -27.48 6.95 -44.98
N ALA A 739 -28.54 7.67 -44.63
CA ALA A 739 -29.87 7.41 -45.17
C ALA A 739 -29.96 7.85 -46.65
N GLU A 740 -29.39 8.96 -47.08
CA GLU A 740 -29.33 9.37 -48.47
C GLU A 740 -28.44 8.49 -49.35
N LEU A 741 -27.37 7.93 -48.82
CA LEU A 741 -26.48 7.02 -49.56
C LEU A 741 -27.02 5.59 -49.69
N CYS A 742 -27.85 5.14 -48.75
CA CYS A 742 -28.42 3.80 -48.79
C CYS A 742 -29.79 3.71 -49.50
N CYS A 743 -30.54 4.82 -49.57
CA CYS A 743 -31.85 4.85 -50.23
C CYS A 743 -31.84 5.41 -51.69
N GLY A 744 -30.67 5.88 -52.18
CA GLY A 744 -30.55 6.53 -53.46
C GLY A 744 -30.23 5.63 -54.67
N ARG A 745 -30.46 4.31 -54.62
CA ARG A 745 -30.34 3.43 -55.78
C ARG A 745 -31.49 2.43 -55.87
N GLY A 746 -32.54 2.92 -56.39
CA GLY A 746 -33.67 2.08 -56.79
C GLY A 746 -34.64 2.90 -57.58
N ASN A 747 -34.28 3.28 -58.83
CA ASN A 747 -35.23 3.37 -59.92
C ASN A 747 -34.51 3.74 -61.23
N GLY A 748 -34.74 2.95 -62.21
CA GLY A 748 -34.35 3.29 -63.58
C GLY A 748 -33.93 2.10 -64.40
N GLY A 749 -34.88 1.38 -64.82
CA GLY A 749 -34.94 0.54 -65.78
C GLY A 749 -35.53 0.31 -66.95
N SER A 750 -36.09 0.23 -67.66
CA SER A 750 -36.66 -0.38 -68.88
C SER A 750 -35.61 -1.01 -69.76
#